data_57dbfa50d454bd1e59ae851333d302e4
#
_entry.id   57dbfa50d454bd1e59ae851333d302e4
#
_cell.length_a   1.000
_cell.length_b   1.000
_cell.length_c   1.000
_cell.angle_alpha   90.00
_cell.angle_beta   90.00
_cell.angle_gamma   90.00
#
_symmetry.space_group_name_H-M   'P 1'
#
loop_
_entity.id
_entity.type
_entity.pdbx_description
1 polymer ?
#
loop_
_entity_poly.entity_id
_entity_poly.type
_entity_poly.pdbx_seq_one_letter_code
_entity_poly.pdbx_strand_id
1 'polypeptide(L)'
;MDKKVAIEKKIEQVEHFDADLDNGLSTEQVKQRIEEGLINKIPKHVSKSYWRIFYDNVVNFFNILLFAIAAFMIIAKVPFTSYAFLVILVVNIIIGLYQDIKARRLTDKLKVVSYPLVTVLRDGREYKIPANELVLSDIVVLSLGDQIVADGTIMSGMVEVNESILTGESVSVKKDKGTQVLSGAYITSGKAKYRIDHLGKANYAEKLQASARYFKKPKSEILRTLNLIFRFIGIGVIVIATSLIITYIVQGKLNPTNPEEFAKGVGGIAGSLIAMIPTGMYLLTSLTLAVGAVRLANRGMLVQELYCIESLARTDVLCLDKTGTITDGSMKVHDLIAFKEDKDEIAKILHTLVKSTGDTNVTALAIQNEYKDLEDIPYFSALPFNSERKISAVMLKDGRSIVLGAREFVPHKDKKIDKQCEEIEAQGLRVLVIGVHKKVVSPEHKLDECEIIGILVLEDHIRDDAISNIKWFQENGVKIRIISGDSPISVSAIANRVGVDEAEKFISLEGMSIDEVKAIANEYVVFGRVSPEQKQAIIESLKEHGHTVAMTGDGVNDILALKVADCSIAMASGSDAAKNVSHLVSMNSNFSVLPEVVGEGRRVVNNLQRTCSLFLVKTLFAATFTIISLVSMWFNSQSNYPFTPNNMYIWELVTIGIGSLFLSLQPNNERIKAAFLANILTRSFPAALSQVLICFTFFIVSFATGGQFIDIETAKTMGIIAFSLGSFVILFRICMPFDIYRVALFVSLVIIGCIFFAIDRFVFYPNLNGTGFFQINYNLINGNNWWLLLVVSSVSIPLYIGLETISVRLYDNVIVPHKEKRKVLKNENF
;
A
#
# COMPACT_ATOMS: atom_id res chain seq x y z
N MET A 1 -6.98 -34.38 -2.87
CA MET A 1 -7.61 -34.18 -4.17
C MET A 1 -9.07 -34.61 -4.19
N ASP A 2 -9.42 -35.66 -3.47
CA ASP A 2 -10.74 -36.32 -3.55
C ASP A 2 -11.94 -35.57 -2.92
N LYS A 3 -11.73 -34.78 -1.88
CA LYS A 3 -12.82 -33.97 -1.28
C LYS A 3 -13.26 -32.77 -2.12
N LYS A 4 -12.43 -32.28 -3.05
CA LYS A 4 -12.76 -31.17 -3.96
C LYS A 4 -13.74 -31.60 -5.06
N VAL A 5 -13.48 -32.74 -5.67
CA VAL A 5 -14.29 -33.31 -6.76
C VAL A 5 -15.67 -33.79 -6.25
N ALA A 6 -15.73 -34.18 -4.97
CA ALA A 6 -17.00 -34.63 -4.38
C ALA A 6 -18.02 -33.50 -4.13
N ILE A 7 -17.57 -32.30 -3.80
CA ILE A 7 -18.48 -31.15 -3.58
C ILE A 7 -18.98 -30.58 -4.92
N GLU A 8 -18.12 -30.45 -5.92
CA GLU A 8 -18.52 -29.98 -7.26
C GLU A 8 -19.55 -30.95 -7.90
N LYS A 9 -19.30 -32.23 -7.86
CA LYS A 9 -20.26 -33.25 -8.31
C LYS A 9 -21.56 -33.25 -7.50
N LYS A 10 -21.51 -32.90 -6.23
CA LYS A 10 -22.71 -32.81 -5.38
C LYS A 10 -23.58 -31.60 -5.76
N ILE A 11 -22.99 -30.46 -6.11
CA ILE A 11 -23.73 -29.26 -6.53
C ILE A 11 -24.41 -29.48 -7.88
N GLU A 12 -23.73 -30.13 -8.84
CA GLU A 12 -24.29 -30.47 -10.16
C GLU A 12 -25.42 -31.50 -10.12
N GLN A 13 -25.55 -32.28 -9.04
CA GLN A 13 -26.53 -33.32 -8.86
C GLN A 13 -27.73 -32.98 -7.96
N VAL A 14 -27.69 -31.78 -7.34
CA VAL A 14 -28.76 -31.33 -6.45
C VAL A 14 -29.82 -30.57 -7.25
N GLU A 15 -31.06 -31.02 -7.12
CA GLU A 15 -32.22 -30.36 -7.72
C GLU A 15 -32.42 -28.96 -7.16
N HIS A 16 -32.53 -27.97 -8.03
CA HIS A 16 -32.85 -26.59 -7.62
C HIS A 16 -34.25 -26.53 -7.04
N PHE A 17 -34.40 -25.75 -5.95
CA PHE A 17 -35.74 -25.41 -5.51
C PHE A 17 -36.38 -24.46 -6.55
N ASP A 18 -37.65 -24.73 -6.84
CA ASP A 18 -38.47 -23.84 -7.68
C ASP A 18 -38.87 -22.65 -6.83
N ALA A 19 -37.97 -21.69 -6.68
CA ALA A 19 -38.16 -20.53 -5.85
C ALA A 19 -39.09 -19.52 -6.56
N ASP A 20 -40.17 -19.15 -5.88
CA ASP A 20 -41.09 -18.13 -6.37
C ASP A 20 -40.39 -16.76 -6.47
N LEU A 21 -40.56 -16.09 -7.61
CA LEU A 21 -39.94 -14.77 -7.85
C LEU A 21 -40.48 -13.65 -6.94
N ASP A 22 -41.64 -13.86 -6.29
CA ASP A 22 -42.23 -12.89 -5.39
C ASP A 22 -41.95 -13.21 -3.91
N ASN A 23 -41.79 -14.48 -3.56
CA ASN A 23 -41.55 -14.91 -2.18
C ASN A 23 -40.11 -15.36 -1.91
N GLY A 24 -39.31 -15.75 -2.92
CA GLY A 24 -37.97 -16.32 -2.73
C GLY A 24 -37.98 -17.67 -2.01
N LEU A 25 -36.88 -18.02 -1.34
CA LEU A 25 -36.78 -19.24 -0.52
C LEU A 25 -37.44 -19.02 0.87
N SER A 26 -38.09 -20.07 1.38
CA SER A 26 -38.61 -20.06 2.77
C SER A 26 -37.47 -20.26 3.78
N THR A 27 -37.68 -19.84 5.01
CA THR A 27 -36.73 -20.04 6.12
C THR A 27 -36.38 -21.52 6.31
N GLU A 28 -37.34 -22.46 6.11
CA GLU A 28 -37.07 -23.91 6.20
C GLU A 28 -36.16 -24.39 5.06
N GLN A 29 -36.42 -23.94 3.84
CA GLN A 29 -35.59 -24.30 2.67
C GLN A 29 -34.15 -23.77 2.83
N VAL A 30 -33.97 -22.58 3.37
CA VAL A 30 -32.66 -22.01 3.67
C VAL A 30 -31.93 -22.86 4.71
N LYS A 31 -32.61 -23.25 5.81
CA LYS A 31 -32.01 -24.13 6.83
C LYS A 31 -31.62 -25.47 6.25
N GLN A 32 -32.47 -26.09 5.43
CA GLN A 32 -32.16 -27.34 4.75
C GLN A 32 -30.89 -27.20 3.90
N ARG A 33 -30.76 -26.14 3.09
CA ARG A 33 -29.54 -25.91 2.28
C ARG A 33 -28.29 -25.73 3.14
N ILE A 34 -28.40 -25.08 4.29
CA ILE A 34 -27.28 -24.93 5.24
C ILE A 34 -26.87 -26.27 5.82
N GLU A 35 -27.82 -27.12 6.22
CA GLU A 35 -27.56 -28.49 6.75
C GLU A 35 -26.94 -29.40 5.68
N GLU A 36 -27.38 -29.31 4.43
CA GLU A 36 -26.80 -29.98 3.27
C GLU A 36 -25.36 -29.49 2.95
N GLY A 37 -24.94 -28.34 3.54
CA GLY A 37 -23.64 -27.71 3.31
C GLY A 37 -23.56 -26.90 2.01
N LEU A 38 -24.72 -26.59 1.39
CA LEU A 38 -24.88 -25.82 0.15
C LEU A 38 -24.95 -24.31 0.41
N ILE A 39 -23.96 -23.81 1.12
CA ILE A 39 -23.76 -22.39 1.43
C ILE A 39 -22.56 -21.84 0.66
N ASN A 40 -22.59 -20.57 0.28
CA ASN A 40 -21.51 -19.92 -0.47
C ASN A 40 -20.25 -19.73 0.38
N LYS A 41 -19.55 -20.81 0.61
CA LYS A 41 -18.24 -20.77 1.29
C LYS A 41 -17.22 -20.14 0.35
N ILE A 42 -17.18 -18.81 0.34
CA ILE A 42 -16.11 -18.07 -0.35
C ILE A 42 -14.79 -18.58 0.23
N PRO A 43 -13.86 -19.09 -0.60
CA PRO A 43 -12.57 -19.54 -0.12
C PRO A 43 -11.95 -18.38 0.64
N LYS A 44 -11.73 -18.55 1.95
CA LYS A 44 -10.92 -17.57 2.68
C LYS A 44 -9.63 -17.44 1.89
N HIS A 45 -9.35 -16.28 1.33
CA HIS A 45 -7.99 -15.98 0.83
C HIS A 45 -7.05 -16.47 1.92
N VAL A 46 -6.28 -17.52 1.59
CA VAL A 46 -5.59 -18.33 2.59
C VAL A 46 -4.55 -17.45 3.24
N SER A 47 -4.93 -16.78 4.33
CA SER A 47 -3.95 -16.24 5.26
C SER A 47 -3.02 -17.39 5.60
N LYS A 48 -1.70 -17.13 5.57
CA LYS A 48 -0.70 -18.18 5.85
C LYS A 48 -1.14 -19.02 7.05
N SER A 49 -1.09 -20.34 6.96
CA SER A 49 -1.41 -21.21 8.11
C SER A 49 -0.47 -20.89 9.27
N TYR A 50 -0.88 -21.14 10.52
CA TYR A 50 0.01 -20.96 11.68
C TYR A 50 1.30 -21.79 11.56
N TRP A 51 1.21 -22.99 10.99
CA TRP A 51 2.38 -23.82 10.72
C TRP A 51 3.30 -23.21 9.67
N ARG A 52 2.75 -22.58 8.65
CA ARG A 52 3.53 -21.88 7.63
C ARG A 52 4.21 -20.63 8.22
N ILE A 53 3.52 -19.90 9.10
CA ILE A 53 4.11 -18.75 9.82
C ILE A 53 5.28 -19.22 10.69
N PHE A 54 5.11 -20.33 11.43
CA PHE A 54 6.18 -20.91 12.22
C PHE A 54 7.37 -21.31 11.35
N TYR A 55 7.11 -22.06 10.28
CA TYR A 55 8.15 -22.49 9.35
C TYR A 55 8.92 -21.31 8.74
N ASP A 56 8.23 -20.29 8.21
CA ASP A 56 8.84 -19.13 7.57
C ASP A 56 9.72 -18.32 8.56
N ASN A 57 9.37 -18.26 9.85
CA ASN A 57 10.15 -17.54 10.86
C ASN A 57 11.34 -18.36 11.40
N VAL A 58 11.25 -19.68 11.48
CA VAL A 58 12.30 -20.55 12.00
C VAL A 58 13.25 -20.98 10.89
N VAL A 59 12.71 -21.42 9.74
CA VAL A 59 13.47 -22.04 8.65
C VAL A 59 13.72 -21.01 7.55
N ASN A 60 14.62 -20.08 7.80
CA ASN A 60 15.15 -19.19 6.78
C ASN A 60 16.66 -19.40 6.64
N PHE A 61 17.24 -18.94 5.53
CA PHE A 61 18.66 -19.15 5.21
C PHE A 61 19.59 -18.71 6.35
N PHE A 62 19.39 -17.53 6.92
CA PHE A 62 20.27 -17.01 7.97
C PHE A 62 20.12 -17.76 9.29
N ASN A 63 18.90 -18.15 9.67
CA ASN A 63 18.68 -18.92 10.88
C ASN A 63 19.32 -20.31 10.78
N ILE A 64 19.19 -20.98 9.62
CA ILE A 64 19.85 -22.26 9.35
C ILE A 64 21.36 -22.12 9.49
N LEU A 65 21.93 -21.06 8.91
CA LEU A 65 23.36 -20.79 9.00
C LEU A 65 23.79 -20.54 10.44
N LEU A 66 23.03 -19.79 11.24
CA LEU A 66 23.33 -19.54 12.65
C LEU A 66 23.23 -20.80 13.50
N PHE A 67 22.24 -21.67 13.23
CA PHE A 67 22.16 -22.98 13.90
C PHE A 67 23.33 -23.88 13.50
N ALA A 68 23.78 -23.85 12.24
CA ALA A 68 24.95 -24.61 11.81
C ALA A 68 26.22 -24.10 12.48
N ILE A 69 26.41 -22.77 12.58
CA ILE A 69 27.53 -22.15 13.30
C ILE A 69 27.51 -22.58 14.78
N ALA A 70 26.34 -22.51 15.43
CA ALA A 70 26.18 -22.93 16.83
C ALA A 70 26.55 -24.40 17.02
N ALA A 71 26.09 -25.29 16.16
CA ALA A 71 26.42 -26.70 16.21
C ALA A 71 27.94 -26.92 16.08
N PHE A 72 28.58 -26.20 15.16
CA PHE A 72 30.05 -26.29 14.99
C PHE A 72 30.81 -25.75 16.21
N MET A 73 30.33 -24.64 16.82
CA MET A 73 30.89 -24.13 18.06
C MET A 73 30.75 -25.11 19.24
N ILE A 74 29.63 -25.82 19.33
CA ILE A 74 29.43 -26.86 20.37
C ILE A 74 30.43 -28.01 20.21
N ILE A 75 30.63 -28.50 18.98
CA ILE A 75 31.59 -29.55 18.68
C ILE A 75 33.01 -29.10 19.05
N ALA A 76 33.35 -27.81 18.77
CA ALA A 76 34.66 -27.23 19.07
C ALA A 76 34.83 -26.85 20.57
N LYS A 77 33.81 -27.02 21.41
CA LYS A 77 33.80 -26.65 22.84
C LYS A 77 34.13 -25.18 23.11
N VAL A 78 33.65 -24.29 22.23
CA VAL A 78 33.78 -22.82 22.43
C VAL A 78 33.09 -22.40 23.73
N PRO A 79 33.63 -21.42 24.49
CA PRO A 79 33.04 -20.99 25.76
C PRO A 79 31.58 -20.62 25.69
N PHE A 80 30.79 -21.00 26.71
CA PHE A 80 29.34 -20.83 26.73
C PHE A 80 28.88 -19.37 26.54
N THR A 81 29.67 -18.41 27.02
CA THR A 81 29.40 -16.96 26.85
C THR A 81 29.25 -16.55 25.39
N SER A 82 29.93 -17.25 24.46
CA SER A 82 29.89 -16.97 23.03
C SER A 82 28.56 -17.35 22.35
N TYR A 83 27.66 -18.07 23.04
CA TYR A 83 26.35 -18.47 22.51
C TYR A 83 25.22 -17.45 22.75
N ALA A 84 25.52 -16.27 23.35
CA ALA A 84 24.50 -15.27 23.62
C ALA A 84 23.74 -14.80 22.35
N PHE A 85 24.33 -14.93 21.15
CA PHE A 85 23.63 -14.68 19.90
C PHE A 85 22.42 -15.59 19.66
N LEU A 86 22.42 -16.81 20.24
CA LEU A 86 21.26 -17.71 20.18
C LEU A 86 20.06 -17.14 20.96
N VAL A 87 20.31 -16.45 22.07
CA VAL A 87 19.25 -15.76 22.83
C VAL A 87 18.63 -14.69 21.94
N ILE A 88 19.45 -13.89 21.28
CA ILE A 88 18.99 -12.86 20.32
C ILE A 88 18.20 -13.53 19.17
N LEU A 89 18.69 -14.62 18.65
CA LEU A 89 18.01 -15.37 17.59
C LEU A 89 16.64 -15.88 18.04
N VAL A 90 16.55 -16.51 19.21
CA VAL A 90 15.29 -17.03 19.79
C VAL A 90 14.31 -15.89 20.05
N VAL A 91 14.77 -14.78 20.64
CA VAL A 91 13.95 -13.58 20.85
C VAL A 91 13.41 -13.04 19.52
N ASN A 92 14.25 -12.95 18.49
CA ASN A 92 13.84 -12.50 17.16
C ASN A 92 12.77 -13.43 16.55
N ILE A 93 12.94 -14.75 16.68
CA ILE A 93 11.94 -15.73 16.21
C ILE A 93 10.61 -15.56 16.97
N ILE A 94 10.65 -15.42 18.30
CA ILE A 94 9.44 -15.23 19.12
C ILE A 94 8.71 -13.93 18.74
N ILE A 95 9.45 -12.82 18.60
CA ILE A 95 8.88 -11.54 18.19
C ILE A 95 8.28 -11.66 16.78
N GLY A 96 8.98 -12.30 15.83
CA GLY A 96 8.48 -12.53 14.46
C GLY A 96 7.20 -13.35 14.44
N LEU A 97 7.15 -14.45 15.20
CA LEU A 97 5.95 -15.29 15.34
C LEU A 97 4.77 -14.49 15.92
N TYR A 98 5.00 -13.76 17.01
CA TYR A 98 3.97 -12.94 17.65
C TYR A 98 3.38 -11.91 16.66
N GLN A 99 4.26 -11.24 15.91
CA GLN A 99 3.87 -10.20 14.95
C GLN A 99 3.08 -10.78 13.78
N ASP A 100 3.57 -11.85 13.16
CA ASP A 100 2.88 -12.50 12.03
C ASP A 100 1.52 -13.05 12.45
N ILE A 101 1.43 -13.60 13.65
CA ILE A 101 0.15 -14.08 14.23
C ILE A 101 -0.79 -12.90 14.48
N LYS A 102 -0.29 -11.80 15.06
CA LYS A 102 -1.09 -10.60 15.31
C LYS A 102 -1.55 -9.94 14.00
N ALA A 103 -0.66 -9.78 13.03
CA ALA A 103 -0.99 -9.26 11.69
C ALA A 103 -2.05 -10.13 11.00
N ARG A 104 -1.91 -11.46 11.06
CA ARG A 104 -2.90 -12.40 10.56
C ARG A 104 -4.26 -12.21 11.24
N ARG A 105 -4.31 -12.17 12.58
CA ARG A 105 -5.57 -12.00 13.32
C ARG A 105 -6.26 -10.68 12.99
N LEU A 106 -5.51 -9.59 12.81
CA LEU A 106 -6.04 -8.29 12.40
C LEU A 106 -6.59 -8.36 10.98
N THR A 107 -5.83 -8.92 10.05
CA THR A 107 -6.28 -9.11 8.66
C THR A 107 -7.52 -10.00 8.59
N ASP A 108 -7.58 -11.08 9.37
CA ASP A 108 -8.74 -11.98 9.39
C ASP A 108 -9.98 -11.28 10.01
N LYS A 109 -9.81 -10.42 11.03
CA LYS A 109 -10.91 -9.60 11.59
C LYS A 109 -11.44 -8.57 10.60
N LEU A 110 -10.56 -7.88 9.90
CA LEU A 110 -10.92 -6.86 8.92
C LEU A 110 -11.62 -7.46 7.70
N LYS A 111 -11.23 -8.67 7.28
CA LYS A 111 -11.89 -9.40 6.17
C LYS A 111 -13.31 -9.86 6.49
N VAL A 112 -13.63 -10.15 7.74
CA VAL A 112 -15.00 -10.50 8.15
C VAL A 112 -15.96 -9.31 7.98
N VAL A 113 -15.47 -8.08 8.11
CA VAL A 113 -16.24 -6.84 7.86
C VAL A 113 -16.39 -6.53 6.36
N SER A 114 -15.63 -7.18 5.49
CA SER A 114 -15.49 -6.87 4.06
C SER A 114 -16.18 -7.86 3.11
N TYR A 115 -17.09 -8.72 3.59
CA TYR A 115 -17.92 -9.49 2.64
C TYR A 115 -18.92 -8.53 1.99
N PRO A 116 -19.04 -8.52 0.65
CA PRO A 116 -20.06 -7.72 -0.01
C PRO A 116 -21.44 -8.12 0.53
N LEU A 117 -22.27 -7.12 0.81
CA LEU A 117 -23.66 -7.33 1.20
C LEU A 117 -24.48 -7.56 -0.07
N VAL A 118 -25.32 -8.56 -0.05
CA VAL A 118 -26.16 -8.95 -1.18
C VAL A 118 -27.62 -8.87 -0.76
N THR A 119 -28.44 -8.28 -1.62
CA THR A 119 -29.90 -8.22 -1.38
C THR A 119 -30.53 -9.52 -1.88
N VAL A 120 -31.06 -10.32 -0.95
CA VAL A 120 -31.76 -11.57 -1.26
C VAL A 120 -33.25 -11.45 -0.95
N LEU A 121 -34.05 -12.16 -1.72
CA LEU A 121 -35.49 -12.31 -1.47
C LEU A 121 -35.72 -13.62 -0.73
N ARG A 122 -36.23 -13.54 0.51
CA ARG A 122 -36.63 -14.71 1.32
C ARG A 122 -37.92 -14.39 2.07
N ASP A 123 -38.83 -15.35 2.17
CA ASP A 123 -40.13 -15.21 2.82
C ASP A 123 -40.91 -13.93 2.38
N GLY A 124 -40.83 -13.59 1.08
CA GLY A 124 -41.48 -12.38 0.51
C GLY A 124 -40.89 -11.03 0.91
N ARG A 125 -39.69 -11.01 1.51
CA ARG A 125 -39.01 -9.79 1.92
C ARG A 125 -37.57 -9.74 1.42
N GLU A 126 -37.11 -8.54 1.11
CA GLU A 126 -35.71 -8.29 0.75
C GLU A 126 -34.84 -8.15 2.02
N TYR A 127 -33.78 -8.93 2.11
CA TYR A 127 -32.79 -8.89 3.18
C TYR A 127 -31.40 -8.58 2.62
N LYS A 128 -30.65 -7.73 3.29
CA LYS A 128 -29.20 -7.57 3.00
C LYS A 128 -28.42 -8.54 3.87
N ILE A 129 -27.80 -9.53 3.25
CA ILE A 129 -26.99 -10.54 3.93
C ILE A 129 -25.54 -10.54 3.39
N PRO A 130 -24.56 -10.96 4.19
CA PRO A 130 -23.21 -11.17 3.68
C PRO A 130 -23.16 -12.26 2.60
N ALA A 131 -22.37 -12.09 1.56
CA ALA A 131 -22.29 -13.02 0.43
C ALA A 131 -21.91 -14.46 0.81
N ASN A 132 -21.27 -14.67 1.96
CA ASN A 132 -20.92 -15.98 2.48
C ASN A 132 -22.10 -16.72 3.17
N GLU A 133 -23.24 -16.06 3.34
CA GLU A 133 -24.48 -16.62 3.88
C GLU A 133 -25.51 -17.00 2.79
N LEU A 134 -25.15 -16.79 1.51
CA LEU A 134 -25.95 -17.23 0.36
C LEU A 134 -26.00 -18.75 0.28
N VAL A 135 -27.17 -19.28 -0.09
CA VAL A 135 -27.40 -20.70 -0.32
C VAL A 135 -27.78 -20.98 -1.77
N LEU A 136 -27.64 -22.23 -2.18
CA LEU A 136 -28.03 -22.67 -3.52
C LEU A 136 -29.54 -22.43 -3.75
N SER A 137 -29.90 -21.88 -4.92
CA SER A 137 -31.25 -21.47 -5.33
C SER A 137 -31.81 -20.20 -4.67
N ASP A 138 -30.99 -19.43 -3.89
CA ASP A 138 -31.38 -18.09 -3.44
C ASP A 138 -31.72 -17.18 -4.64
N ILE A 139 -32.73 -16.33 -4.48
CA ILE A 139 -33.09 -15.26 -5.42
C ILE A 139 -32.43 -13.99 -4.95
N VAL A 140 -31.51 -13.47 -5.77
CA VAL A 140 -30.77 -12.24 -5.49
C VAL A 140 -31.31 -11.11 -6.36
N VAL A 141 -31.47 -9.93 -5.78
CA VAL A 141 -31.87 -8.70 -6.47
C VAL A 141 -30.61 -7.92 -6.84
N LEU A 142 -30.41 -7.70 -8.13
CA LEU A 142 -29.33 -6.90 -8.69
C LEU A 142 -29.79 -5.49 -9.03
N SER A 143 -28.96 -4.53 -8.68
CA SER A 143 -29.11 -3.11 -8.97
C SER A 143 -27.81 -2.51 -9.48
N LEU A 144 -27.87 -1.30 -10.00
CA LEU A 144 -26.69 -0.56 -10.48
C LEU A 144 -25.57 -0.54 -9.42
N GLY A 145 -24.36 -0.90 -9.82
CA GLY A 145 -23.16 -0.92 -8.96
C GLY A 145 -22.97 -2.20 -8.15
N ASP A 146 -23.94 -3.12 -8.13
CA ASP A 146 -23.79 -4.39 -7.45
C ASP A 146 -22.79 -5.30 -8.16
N GLN A 147 -22.01 -6.03 -7.37
CA GLN A 147 -21.17 -7.09 -7.87
C GLN A 147 -21.90 -8.43 -7.82
N ILE A 148 -21.84 -9.20 -8.90
CA ILE A 148 -22.35 -10.57 -8.94
C ILE A 148 -21.38 -11.45 -8.12
N VAL A 149 -21.88 -11.99 -7.02
CA VAL A 149 -21.06 -12.72 -6.03
C VAL A 149 -21.04 -14.22 -6.23
N ALA A 150 -21.99 -14.75 -6.99
CA ALA A 150 -22.11 -16.16 -7.32
C ALA A 150 -22.72 -16.31 -8.72
N ASP A 151 -22.31 -17.35 -9.45
CA ASP A 151 -22.84 -17.61 -10.79
C ASP A 151 -24.31 -18.03 -10.70
N GLY A 152 -25.10 -17.57 -11.65
CA GLY A 152 -26.52 -17.87 -11.67
C GLY A 152 -27.22 -17.48 -12.98
N THR A 153 -28.55 -17.61 -12.98
CA THR A 153 -29.40 -17.34 -14.14
C THR A 153 -30.41 -16.24 -13.83
N ILE A 154 -30.55 -15.27 -14.74
CA ILE A 154 -31.55 -14.21 -14.63
C ILE A 154 -32.96 -14.82 -14.78
N MET A 155 -33.78 -14.59 -13.77
CA MET A 155 -35.13 -15.09 -13.71
C MET A 155 -36.17 -14.02 -14.14
N SER A 156 -35.89 -12.72 -13.83
CA SER A 156 -36.74 -11.62 -14.25
C SER A 156 -35.97 -10.29 -14.31
N GLY A 157 -36.43 -9.37 -15.14
CA GLY A 157 -35.76 -8.08 -15.33
C GLY A 157 -34.69 -8.14 -16.42
N MET A 158 -33.92 -7.04 -16.53
CA MET A 158 -32.86 -6.88 -17.51
C MET A 158 -31.77 -6.01 -16.92
N VAL A 159 -30.52 -6.39 -17.12
CA VAL A 159 -29.35 -5.66 -16.65
C VAL A 159 -28.28 -5.62 -17.74
N GLU A 160 -27.45 -4.59 -17.72
CA GLU A 160 -26.19 -4.55 -18.43
C GLU A 160 -25.07 -4.92 -17.45
N VAL A 161 -24.24 -5.85 -17.86
CA VAL A 161 -23.19 -6.44 -17.01
C VAL A 161 -21.84 -6.16 -17.65
N ASN A 162 -20.93 -5.59 -16.91
CA ASN A 162 -19.54 -5.45 -17.32
C ASN A 162 -18.74 -6.66 -16.81
N GLU A 163 -18.22 -7.43 -17.75
CA GLU A 163 -17.43 -8.64 -17.50
C GLU A 163 -15.92 -8.42 -17.66
N SER A 164 -15.45 -7.17 -17.71
CA SER A 164 -14.04 -6.82 -17.95
C SER A 164 -13.06 -7.42 -16.93
N ILE A 165 -13.52 -7.66 -15.71
CA ILE A 165 -12.73 -8.33 -14.66
C ILE A 165 -12.45 -9.79 -15.05
N LEU A 166 -13.33 -10.42 -15.82
CA LEU A 166 -13.26 -11.82 -16.19
C LEU A 166 -12.65 -12.02 -17.60
N THR A 167 -13.07 -11.21 -18.55
CA THR A 167 -12.73 -11.35 -19.97
C THR A 167 -11.64 -10.39 -20.43
N GLY A 168 -11.46 -9.28 -19.73
CA GLY A 168 -10.59 -8.17 -20.14
C GLY A 168 -11.26 -7.19 -21.14
N GLU A 169 -12.48 -7.49 -21.59
CA GLU A 169 -13.23 -6.62 -22.51
C GLU A 169 -14.13 -5.66 -21.72
N SER A 170 -14.03 -4.36 -22.02
CA SER A 170 -14.71 -3.30 -21.24
C SER A 170 -16.17 -3.06 -21.66
N VAL A 171 -16.63 -3.67 -22.75
CA VAL A 171 -17.98 -3.48 -23.26
C VAL A 171 -18.99 -4.20 -22.35
N SER A 172 -20.00 -3.46 -21.87
CA SER A 172 -21.09 -4.05 -21.10
C SER A 172 -21.99 -4.92 -21.99
N VAL A 173 -22.34 -6.10 -21.48
CA VAL A 173 -23.18 -7.07 -22.16
C VAL A 173 -24.58 -7.04 -21.57
N LYS A 174 -25.59 -6.92 -22.45
CA LYS A 174 -27.01 -6.99 -22.04
C LYS A 174 -27.36 -8.41 -21.68
N LYS A 175 -27.94 -8.60 -20.49
CA LYS A 175 -28.39 -9.86 -19.93
C LYS A 175 -29.89 -9.75 -19.58
N ASP A 176 -30.68 -10.67 -20.06
CA ASP A 176 -32.11 -10.75 -19.85
C ASP A 176 -32.53 -12.12 -19.29
N LYS A 177 -33.84 -12.36 -19.16
CA LYS A 177 -34.39 -13.59 -18.61
C LYS A 177 -33.83 -14.82 -19.31
N GLY A 178 -33.30 -15.78 -18.51
CA GLY A 178 -32.71 -17.02 -18.98
C GLY A 178 -31.22 -16.92 -19.31
N THR A 179 -30.61 -15.73 -19.30
CA THR A 179 -29.17 -15.59 -19.52
C THR A 179 -28.38 -15.83 -18.23
N GLN A 180 -27.19 -16.41 -18.38
CA GLN A 180 -26.28 -16.61 -17.25
C GLN A 180 -25.52 -15.35 -16.88
N VAL A 181 -25.33 -15.13 -15.58
CA VAL A 181 -24.47 -14.10 -15.00
C VAL A 181 -23.36 -14.76 -14.22
N LEU A 182 -22.16 -14.19 -14.32
CA LEU A 182 -20.93 -14.78 -13.80
C LEU A 182 -20.42 -13.98 -12.58
N SER A 183 -20.00 -14.69 -11.55
CA SER A 183 -19.39 -14.11 -10.37
C SER A 183 -18.15 -13.28 -10.73
N GLY A 184 -17.98 -12.14 -10.07
CA GLY A 184 -16.90 -11.21 -10.34
C GLY A 184 -17.24 -10.09 -11.33
N ALA A 185 -18.27 -10.25 -12.16
CA ALA A 185 -18.81 -9.18 -13.00
C ALA A 185 -19.65 -8.20 -12.16
N TYR A 186 -19.99 -7.03 -12.71
CA TYR A 186 -20.77 -6.01 -12.00
C TYR A 186 -21.79 -5.33 -12.90
N ILE A 187 -22.85 -4.80 -12.27
CA ILE A 187 -24.00 -4.21 -12.95
C ILE A 187 -23.71 -2.76 -13.31
N THR A 188 -23.79 -2.41 -14.57
CA THR A 188 -23.61 -1.05 -15.11
C THR A 188 -24.94 -0.34 -15.37
N SER A 189 -26.04 -1.09 -15.53
CA SER A 189 -27.38 -0.51 -15.76
C SER A 189 -28.48 -1.54 -15.49
N GLY A 190 -29.69 -1.09 -15.14
CA GLY A 190 -30.88 -1.91 -15.00
C GLY A 190 -31.09 -2.51 -13.62
N LYS A 191 -32.13 -3.35 -13.51
CA LYS A 191 -32.49 -4.11 -12.31
C LYS A 191 -32.97 -5.51 -12.73
N ALA A 192 -32.51 -6.54 -12.03
CA ALA A 192 -32.91 -7.92 -12.29
C ALA A 192 -32.97 -8.76 -11.02
N LYS A 193 -33.73 -9.86 -11.06
CA LYS A 193 -33.66 -10.94 -10.07
C LYS A 193 -33.00 -12.15 -10.72
N TYR A 194 -31.97 -12.71 -10.08
CA TYR A 194 -31.30 -13.92 -10.56
C TYR A 194 -31.28 -15.00 -9.50
N ARG A 195 -31.30 -16.27 -9.92
CA ARG A 195 -31.18 -17.43 -9.06
C ARG A 195 -29.72 -17.86 -9.00
N ILE A 196 -29.25 -18.21 -7.81
CA ILE A 196 -27.89 -18.76 -7.62
C ILE A 196 -27.86 -20.22 -8.07
N ASP A 197 -26.99 -20.53 -9.02
CA ASP A 197 -26.79 -21.86 -9.58
C ASP A 197 -25.48 -22.51 -9.14
N HIS A 198 -24.44 -21.69 -8.77
CA HIS A 198 -23.15 -22.20 -8.31
C HIS A 198 -22.72 -21.49 -7.02
N LEU A 199 -21.91 -22.18 -6.20
CA LEU A 199 -21.46 -21.69 -4.90
C LEU A 199 -19.95 -21.91 -4.69
N GLY A 200 -19.31 -20.99 -4.00
CA GLY A 200 -17.92 -21.10 -3.57
C GLY A 200 -16.96 -21.37 -4.73
N LYS A 201 -16.23 -22.49 -4.68
CA LYS A 201 -15.23 -22.85 -5.72
C LYS A 201 -15.81 -23.24 -7.07
N ALA A 202 -17.10 -23.53 -7.14
CA ALA A 202 -17.77 -23.81 -8.39
C ALA A 202 -18.03 -22.57 -9.23
N ASN A 203 -17.96 -21.37 -8.63
CA ASN A 203 -18.10 -20.11 -9.33
C ASN A 203 -16.99 -19.88 -10.36
N TYR A 204 -17.33 -19.23 -11.47
CA TYR A 204 -16.45 -18.97 -12.60
C TYR A 204 -15.22 -18.16 -12.20
N ALA A 205 -15.39 -17.08 -11.41
CA ALA A 205 -14.27 -16.26 -10.93
C ALA A 205 -13.27 -17.07 -10.11
N GLU A 206 -13.73 -18.00 -9.27
CA GLU A 206 -12.86 -18.87 -8.47
C GLU A 206 -12.12 -19.91 -9.32
N LYS A 207 -12.78 -20.45 -10.35
CA LYS A 207 -12.13 -21.34 -11.34
C LYS A 207 -11.05 -20.60 -12.12
N LEU A 208 -11.30 -19.36 -12.54
CA LEU A 208 -10.32 -18.50 -13.19
C LEU A 208 -9.14 -18.16 -12.28
N GLN A 209 -9.37 -17.80 -11.02
CA GLN A 209 -8.30 -17.53 -10.05
C GLN A 209 -7.46 -18.78 -9.74
N ALA A 210 -8.07 -19.94 -9.76
CA ALA A 210 -7.34 -21.21 -9.54
C ALA A 210 -6.45 -21.58 -10.74
N SER A 211 -6.84 -21.20 -11.95
CA SER A 211 -6.11 -21.46 -13.20
C SER A 211 -5.20 -20.33 -13.64
N ALA A 212 -5.45 -19.10 -13.21
CA ALA A 212 -4.70 -17.93 -13.63
C ALA A 212 -3.91 -17.32 -12.48
N ARG A 213 -2.60 -17.39 -12.56
CA ARG A 213 -1.63 -16.54 -11.85
C ARG A 213 -1.74 -15.05 -12.30
N TYR A 214 -2.96 -14.49 -12.38
CA TYR A 214 -3.25 -13.27 -13.16
C TYR A 214 -3.13 -11.96 -12.41
N PHE A 215 -2.85 -11.95 -11.11
CA PHE A 215 -2.52 -10.69 -10.46
C PHE A 215 -1.00 -10.56 -10.34
N LYS A 216 -0.38 -9.80 -11.23
CA LYS A 216 0.96 -9.24 -10.98
C LYS A 216 0.85 -8.39 -9.73
N LYS A 217 1.21 -8.96 -8.57
CA LYS A 217 1.35 -8.17 -7.34
C LYS A 217 2.30 -7.01 -7.65
N PRO A 218 1.92 -5.77 -7.37
CA PRO A 218 2.83 -4.63 -7.50
C PRO A 218 4.11 -4.95 -6.73
N LYS A 219 5.22 -4.59 -7.31
CA LYS A 219 6.54 -4.96 -6.75
C LYS A 219 6.96 -3.89 -5.75
N SER A 220 6.87 -4.18 -4.46
CA SER A 220 7.50 -3.35 -3.42
C SER A 220 8.98 -3.15 -3.71
N GLU A 221 9.44 -1.91 -3.84
CA GLU A 221 10.86 -1.57 -3.99
C GLU A 221 11.62 -1.96 -2.72
N ILE A 222 11.02 -1.77 -1.56
CA ILE A 222 11.57 -2.14 -0.25
C ILE A 222 11.86 -3.63 -0.22
N LEU A 223 10.85 -4.47 -0.45
CA LEU A 223 11.02 -5.93 -0.42
C LEU A 223 12.01 -6.43 -1.49
N ARG A 224 11.96 -5.85 -2.68
CA ARG A 224 12.91 -6.17 -3.76
C ARG A 224 14.33 -5.82 -3.35
N THR A 225 14.53 -4.64 -2.78
CA THR A 225 15.83 -4.15 -2.33
C THR A 225 16.37 -4.99 -1.17
N LEU A 226 15.53 -5.30 -0.18
CA LEU A 226 15.92 -6.16 0.94
C LEU A 226 16.31 -7.56 0.46
N ASN A 227 15.53 -8.17 -0.42
CA ASN A 227 15.87 -9.47 -1.00
C ASN A 227 17.17 -9.42 -1.81
N LEU A 228 17.46 -8.30 -2.48
CA LEU A 228 18.72 -8.09 -3.18
C LEU A 228 19.89 -8.03 -2.19
N ILE A 229 19.76 -7.22 -1.14
CA ILE A 229 20.77 -7.11 -0.06
C ILE A 229 21.00 -8.48 0.58
N PHE A 230 19.96 -9.20 0.95
CA PHE A 230 20.07 -10.53 1.57
C PHE A 230 20.73 -11.54 0.65
N ARG A 231 20.45 -11.48 -0.66
CA ARG A 231 21.12 -12.36 -1.64
C ARG A 231 22.61 -12.07 -1.73
N PHE A 232 22.99 -10.78 -1.81
CA PHE A 232 24.41 -10.41 -1.85
C PHE A 232 25.13 -10.76 -0.56
N ILE A 233 24.54 -10.49 0.60
CA ILE A 233 25.11 -10.87 1.90
C ILE A 233 25.23 -12.39 1.99
N GLY A 234 24.21 -13.14 1.60
CA GLY A 234 24.20 -14.60 1.65
C GLY A 234 25.33 -15.21 0.81
N ILE A 235 25.52 -14.74 -0.41
CA ILE A 235 26.62 -15.17 -1.28
C ILE A 235 27.98 -14.77 -0.66
N GLY A 236 28.09 -13.51 -0.19
CA GLY A 236 29.30 -13.00 0.44
C GLY A 236 29.70 -13.80 1.68
N VAL A 237 28.75 -14.15 2.54
CA VAL A 237 28.98 -14.95 3.75
C VAL A 237 29.49 -16.34 3.39
N ILE A 238 28.92 -17.02 2.37
CA ILE A 238 29.38 -18.34 1.93
C ILE A 238 30.82 -18.25 1.41
N VAL A 239 31.14 -17.28 0.55
CA VAL A 239 32.49 -17.10 -0.01
C VAL A 239 33.50 -16.82 1.09
N ILE A 240 33.17 -15.88 2.01
CA ILE A 240 34.09 -15.53 3.12
C ILE A 240 34.23 -16.70 4.10
N ALA A 241 33.15 -17.41 4.44
CA ALA A 241 33.20 -18.59 5.31
C ALA A 241 34.11 -19.66 4.74
N THR A 242 33.94 -19.97 3.45
CA THR A 242 34.80 -20.97 2.77
C THR A 242 36.26 -20.55 2.76
N SER A 243 36.53 -19.28 2.44
CA SER A 243 37.90 -18.73 2.44
C SER A 243 38.55 -18.77 3.83
N LEU A 244 37.79 -18.41 4.89
CA LEU A 244 38.27 -18.49 6.29
C LEU A 244 38.58 -19.94 6.67
N ILE A 245 37.66 -20.86 6.44
CA ILE A 245 37.83 -22.27 6.78
C ILE A 245 39.07 -22.84 6.08
N ILE A 246 39.22 -22.61 4.78
CA ILE A 246 40.43 -23.06 4.02
C ILE A 246 41.70 -22.47 4.61
N THR A 247 41.73 -21.13 4.85
CA THR A 247 42.90 -20.45 5.41
C THR A 247 43.28 -21.02 6.78
N TYR A 248 42.31 -21.23 7.65
CA TYR A 248 42.55 -21.78 9.00
C TYR A 248 42.98 -23.24 8.97
N ILE A 249 42.50 -24.05 8.01
CA ILE A 249 42.96 -25.42 7.81
C ILE A 249 44.40 -25.42 7.34
N VAL A 250 44.75 -24.63 6.31
CA VAL A 250 46.09 -24.53 5.74
C VAL A 250 47.09 -24.05 6.78
N GLN A 251 46.69 -23.16 7.69
CA GLN A 251 47.55 -22.66 8.77
C GLN A 251 47.60 -23.57 9.99
N GLY A 252 46.90 -24.73 9.99
CA GLY A 252 46.87 -25.68 11.10
C GLY A 252 46.03 -25.24 12.32
N LYS A 253 45.31 -24.10 12.23
CA LYS A 253 44.53 -23.53 13.34
C LYS A 253 43.21 -24.24 13.61
N LEU A 254 42.77 -25.11 12.70
CA LEU A 254 41.63 -26.02 12.90
C LEU A 254 42.10 -27.45 13.14
N ASN A 255 43.08 -27.62 14.03
CA ASN A 255 43.63 -28.94 14.36
C ASN A 255 42.86 -29.51 15.58
N PRO A 256 42.07 -30.59 15.45
CA PRO A 256 41.32 -31.16 16.56
C PRO A 256 42.17 -31.78 17.65
N THR A 257 43.48 -32.02 17.40
CA THR A 257 44.42 -32.53 18.40
C THR A 257 44.82 -31.51 19.44
N ASN A 258 44.61 -30.17 19.15
CA ASN A 258 44.77 -29.08 20.10
C ASN A 258 43.43 -28.42 20.39
N PRO A 259 42.66 -28.86 21.41
CA PRO A 259 41.28 -28.40 21.65
C PRO A 259 41.15 -26.89 21.89
N GLU A 260 42.17 -26.28 22.55
CA GLU A 260 42.13 -24.86 22.83
C GLU A 260 42.31 -23.99 21.59
N GLU A 261 43.28 -24.34 20.74
CA GLU A 261 43.50 -23.64 19.49
C GLU A 261 42.34 -23.85 18.51
N PHE A 262 41.82 -25.09 18.44
CA PHE A 262 40.63 -25.42 17.67
C PHE A 262 39.42 -24.57 18.08
N ALA A 263 39.18 -24.45 19.40
CA ALA A 263 38.08 -23.63 19.92
C ALA A 263 38.29 -22.13 19.59
N LYS A 264 39.49 -21.59 19.72
CA LYS A 264 39.85 -20.21 19.32
C LYS A 264 39.67 -19.98 17.83
N GLY A 265 40.04 -20.91 17.00
CA GLY A 265 39.87 -20.85 15.54
C GLY A 265 38.41 -20.82 15.15
N VAL A 266 37.61 -21.74 15.65
CA VAL A 266 36.18 -21.82 15.40
C VAL A 266 35.46 -20.58 15.95
N GLY A 267 35.83 -20.09 17.13
CA GLY A 267 35.30 -18.87 17.72
C GLY A 267 35.55 -17.62 16.86
N GLY A 268 36.74 -17.50 16.26
CA GLY A 268 37.05 -16.41 15.33
C GLY A 268 36.24 -16.47 14.04
N ILE A 269 36.09 -17.65 13.44
CA ILE A 269 35.24 -17.85 12.26
C ILE A 269 33.78 -17.51 12.60
N ALA A 270 33.27 -18.03 13.71
CA ALA A 270 31.90 -17.77 14.17
C ALA A 270 31.69 -16.28 14.42
N GLY A 271 32.63 -15.59 15.07
CA GLY A 271 32.56 -14.14 15.32
C GLY A 271 32.43 -13.33 14.05
N SER A 272 33.26 -13.64 13.05
CA SER A 272 33.18 -13.00 11.74
C SER A 272 31.83 -13.22 11.06
N LEU A 273 31.38 -14.47 10.95
CA LEU A 273 30.15 -14.83 10.22
C LEU A 273 28.89 -14.31 10.92
N ILE A 274 28.78 -14.42 12.24
CA ILE A 274 27.63 -13.92 13.01
C ILE A 274 27.51 -12.41 12.86
N ALA A 275 28.66 -11.70 12.90
CA ALA A 275 28.66 -10.24 12.72
C ALA A 275 28.20 -9.79 11.33
N MET A 276 28.39 -10.61 10.29
CA MET A 276 27.95 -10.32 8.92
C MET A 276 26.42 -10.54 8.69
N ILE A 277 25.74 -11.29 9.56
CA ILE A 277 24.34 -11.63 9.38
C ILE A 277 23.45 -10.53 9.98
N PRO A 278 22.57 -9.85 9.16
CA PRO A 278 21.65 -8.82 9.66
C PRO A 278 20.35 -9.45 10.18
N THR A 279 20.41 -10.21 11.28
CA THR A 279 19.30 -11.04 11.80
C THR A 279 18.01 -10.29 12.07
N GLY A 280 18.08 -9.02 12.57
CA GLY A 280 16.90 -8.22 12.92
C GLY A 280 16.27 -7.42 11.79
N MET A 281 16.93 -7.28 10.63
CA MET A 281 16.48 -6.37 9.58
C MET A 281 15.14 -6.79 8.94
N TYR A 282 14.95 -8.08 8.69
CA TYR A 282 13.70 -8.61 8.14
C TYR A 282 12.53 -8.45 9.13
N LEU A 283 12.79 -8.83 10.39
CA LEU A 283 11.83 -8.70 11.47
C LEU A 283 11.34 -7.26 11.64
N LEU A 284 12.27 -6.31 11.67
CA LEU A 284 11.97 -4.91 11.90
C LEU A 284 11.20 -4.29 10.71
N THR A 285 11.49 -4.75 9.49
CA THR A 285 10.74 -4.34 8.30
C THR A 285 9.28 -4.79 8.40
N SER A 286 9.05 -6.06 8.74
CA SER A 286 7.72 -6.63 8.93
C SER A 286 6.96 -5.89 10.04
N LEU A 287 7.63 -5.63 11.17
CA LEU A 287 7.07 -4.88 12.29
C LEU A 287 6.63 -3.48 11.88
N THR A 288 7.51 -2.73 11.23
CA THR A 288 7.23 -1.34 10.85
C THR A 288 6.04 -1.23 9.90
N LEU A 289 5.96 -2.12 8.90
CA LEU A 289 4.81 -2.21 8.00
C LEU A 289 3.52 -2.61 8.72
N ALA A 290 3.58 -3.59 9.61
CA ALA A 290 2.42 -4.04 10.39
C ALA A 290 1.89 -2.95 11.33
N VAL A 291 2.79 -2.24 12.03
CA VAL A 291 2.42 -1.09 12.89
C VAL A 291 1.81 0.04 12.05
N GLY A 292 2.35 0.31 10.86
CA GLY A 292 1.77 1.26 9.91
C GLY A 292 0.35 0.88 9.53
N ALA A 293 0.11 -0.37 9.14
CA ALA A 293 -1.22 -0.86 8.80
C ALA A 293 -2.22 -0.76 9.96
N VAL A 294 -1.80 -1.08 11.19
CA VAL A 294 -2.65 -0.94 12.38
C VAL A 294 -3.01 0.53 12.65
N ARG A 295 -2.06 1.46 12.51
CA ARG A 295 -2.32 2.89 12.69
C ARG A 295 -3.28 3.43 11.63
N LEU A 296 -3.12 3.00 10.37
CA LEU A 296 -4.05 3.35 9.30
C LEU A 296 -5.46 2.81 9.56
N ALA A 297 -5.58 1.56 10.03
CA ALA A 297 -6.86 0.96 10.39
C ALA A 297 -7.56 1.72 11.54
N ASN A 298 -6.81 2.16 12.57
CA ASN A 298 -7.35 2.96 13.66
C ASN A 298 -7.85 4.36 13.21
N ARG A 299 -7.39 4.84 12.05
CA ARG A 299 -7.85 6.08 11.41
C ARG A 299 -8.98 5.85 10.40
N GLY A 300 -9.55 4.65 10.36
CA GLY A 300 -10.61 4.30 9.44
C GLY A 300 -10.15 3.98 8.02
N MET A 301 -8.86 3.71 7.80
CA MET A 301 -8.33 3.29 6.51
C MET A 301 -7.98 1.80 6.52
N LEU A 302 -8.76 1.00 5.84
CA LEU A 302 -8.52 -0.43 5.69
C LEU A 302 -7.42 -0.67 4.66
N VAL A 303 -6.33 -1.30 5.07
CA VAL A 303 -5.21 -1.68 4.20
C VAL A 303 -5.42 -3.11 3.72
N GLN A 304 -5.67 -3.29 2.44
CA GLN A 304 -5.81 -4.62 1.84
C GLN A 304 -4.47 -5.24 1.45
N GLU A 305 -3.53 -4.39 1.01
CA GLU A 305 -2.18 -4.80 0.58
C GLU A 305 -1.11 -3.92 1.25
N LEU A 306 -0.21 -4.54 2.04
CA LEU A 306 0.78 -3.80 2.84
C LEU A 306 1.78 -2.98 2.02
N TYR A 307 2.09 -3.39 0.79
CA TYR A 307 3.03 -2.64 -0.07
C TYR A 307 2.45 -1.31 -0.58
N CYS A 308 1.13 -1.12 -0.56
CA CYS A 308 0.53 0.14 -0.97
C CYS A 308 0.96 1.30 -0.05
N ILE A 309 1.32 1.02 1.21
CA ILE A 309 1.86 2.00 2.15
C ILE A 309 3.16 2.62 1.58
N GLU A 310 3.99 1.81 0.94
CA GLU A 310 5.20 2.29 0.27
C GLU A 310 4.89 3.14 -0.95
N SER A 311 3.99 2.66 -1.84
CA SER A 311 3.60 3.39 -3.04
C SER A 311 2.97 4.73 -2.68
N LEU A 312 2.12 4.76 -1.67
CA LEU A 312 1.48 5.97 -1.17
C LEU A 312 2.51 6.99 -0.64
N ALA A 313 3.54 6.52 0.08
CA ALA A 313 4.61 7.37 0.58
C ALA A 313 5.40 8.07 -0.54
N ARG A 314 5.47 7.46 -1.72
CA ARG A 314 6.20 7.92 -2.90
C ARG A 314 5.33 8.65 -3.91
N THR A 315 4.01 8.68 -3.68
CA THR A 315 3.06 9.33 -4.59
C THR A 315 3.48 10.78 -4.85
N ASP A 316 3.62 11.13 -6.11
CA ASP A 316 3.90 12.47 -6.61
C ASP A 316 2.78 13.02 -7.51
N VAL A 317 1.84 12.15 -7.94
CA VAL A 317 0.61 12.52 -8.63
C VAL A 317 -0.57 11.84 -7.96
N LEU A 318 -1.56 12.62 -7.54
CA LEU A 318 -2.83 12.12 -7.00
C LEU A 318 -3.95 12.45 -7.98
N CYS A 319 -4.51 11.40 -8.58
CA CYS A 319 -5.67 11.49 -9.45
C CYS A 319 -6.93 11.34 -8.61
N LEU A 320 -7.80 12.33 -8.66
CA LEU A 320 -9.06 12.39 -7.92
C LEU A 320 -10.22 12.25 -8.89
N ASP A 321 -11.15 11.33 -8.61
CA ASP A 321 -12.47 11.47 -9.19
C ASP A 321 -13.21 12.63 -8.51
N LYS A 322 -14.00 13.41 -9.26
CA LYS A 322 -14.74 14.55 -8.72
C LYS A 322 -15.77 14.09 -7.70
N THR A 323 -16.63 13.16 -8.15
CA THR A 323 -17.82 12.71 -7.39
C THR A 323 -17.41 11.74 -6.28
N GLY A 324 -17.99 11.89 -5.11
CA GLY A 324 -17.68 11.02 -3.96
C GLY A 324 -16.31 11.28 -3.30
N THR A 325 -15.43 12.09 -3.92
CA THR A 325 -14.10 12.43 -3.40
C THR A 325 -13.98 13.92 -3.06
N ILE A 326 -14.01 14.81 -4.05
CA ILE A 326 -13.99 16.27 -3.83
C ILE A 326 -15.35 16.74 -3.35
N THR A 327 -16.41 16.17 -3.95
CA THR A 327 -17.80 16.36 -3.51
C THR A 327 -18.25 15.16 -2.68
N ASP A 328 -19.26 15.32 -1.85
CA ASP A 328 -19.81 14.21 -1.06
C ASP A 328 -20.82 13.35 -1.85
N GLY A 329 -21.03 13.69 -3.12
CA GLY A 329 -21.99 13.03 -4.00
C GLY A 329 -23.43 13.52 -3.81
N SER A 330 -23.69 14.46 -2.90
CA SER A 330 -24.99 15.09 -2.77
C SER A 330 -25.11 16.31 -3.70
N MET A 331 -26.32 16.63 -4.09
CA MET A 331 -26.65 17.81 -4.88
C MET A 331 -27.75 18.61 -4.19
N LYS A 332 -27.75 19.91 -4.46
CA LYS A 332 -28.82 20.82 -4.06
C LYS A 332 -29.31 21.59 -5.28
N VAL A 333 -30.57 21.95 -5.30
CA VAL A 333 -31.10 22.91 -6.24
C VAL A 333 -30.54 24.28 -5.87
N HIS A 334 -29.75 24.86 -6.77
CA HIS A 334 -29.16 26.18 -6.59
C HIS A 334 -30.15 27.29 -7.02
N ASP A 335 -30.76 27.12 -8.20
CA ASP A 335 -31.78 28.02 -8.73
C ASP A 335 -32.66 27.32 -9.77
N LEU A 336 -33.82 27.88 -10.00
CA LEU A 336 -34.72 27.50 -11.08
C LEU A 336 -35.05 28.74 -11.91
N ILE A 337 -34.58 28.79 -13.15
CA ILE A 337 -34.78 29.90 -14.07
C ILE A 337 -35.98 29.58 -14.95
N ALA A 338 -37.06 30.32 -14.81
CA ALA A 338 -38.26 30.16 -15.58
C ALA A 338 -38.31 31.13 -16.79
N PHE A 339 -38.77 30.69 -17.95
CA PHE A 339 -38.81 31.51 -19.15
C PHE A 339 -40.23 31.93 -19.56
N LYS A 340 -41.16 31.02 -19.58
CA LYS A 340 -42.52 31.25 -20.06
C LYS A 340 -43.63 30.94 -19.05
N GLU A 341 -43.35 30.08 -18.14
CA GLU A 341 -44.25 29.66 -17.06
C GLU A 341 -43.81 30.26 -15.73
N ASP A 342 -44.68 30.29 -14.75
CA ASP A 342 -44.35 30.74 -13.40
C ASP A 342 -43.39 29.74 -12.75
N LYS A 343 -42.45 30.23 -11.94
CA LYS A 343 -41.45 29.43 -11.22
C LYS A 343 -42.11 28.35 -10.35
N ASP A 344 -43.23 28.70 -9.71
CA ASP A 344 -43.97 27.78 -8.86
C ASP A 344 -44.67 26.66 -9.64
N GLU A 345 -45.12 26.95 -10.89
CA GLU A 345 -45.70 25.94 -11.76
C GLU A 345 -44.65 24.94 -12.24
N ILE A 346 -43.46 25.42 -12.63
CA ILE A 346 -42.36 24.55 -13.03
C ILE A 346 -41.87 23.70 -11.84
N ALA A 347 -41.88 24.27 -10.62
CA ALA A 347 -41.53 23.51 -9.42
C ALA A 347 -42.52 22.36 -9.15
N LYS A 348 -43.84 22.58 -9.33
CA LYS A 348 -44.82 21.50 -9.24
C LYS A 348 -44.66 20.44 -10.34
N ILE A 349 -44.30 20.85 -11.54
CA ILE A 349 -43.98 19.95 -12.65
C ILE A 349 -42.79 19.06 -12.28
N LEU A 350 -41.68 19.63 -11.77
CA LEU A 350 -40.49 18.89 -11.35
C LEU A 350 -40.78 17.92 -10.21
N HIS A 351 -41.56 18.36 -9.19
CA HIS A 351 -42.05 17.49 -8.12
C HIS A 351 -42.80 16.27 -8.69
N THR A 352 -43.78 16.53 -9.57
CA THR A 352 -44.60 15.48 -10.20
C THR A 352 -43.72 14.54 -11.04
N LEU A 353 -42.78 15.06 -11.81
CA LEU A 353 -41.89 14.28 -12.63
C LEU A 353 -41.07 13.29 -11.77
N VAL A 354 -40.42 13.77 -10.72
CA VAL A 354 -39.56 12.90 -9.88
C VAL A 354 -40.41 11.87 -9.11
N LYS A 355 -41.55 12.26 -8.58
CA LYS A 355 -42.46 11.36 -7.87
C LYS A 355 -43.05 10.29 -8.79
N SER A 356 -43.46 10.66 -10.02
CA SER A 356 -44.05 9.74 -10.99
C SER A 356 -43.03 8.76 -11.60
N THR A 357 -41.79 9.17 -11.80
CA THR A 357 -40.74 8.31 -12.33
C THR A 357 -40.17 7.35 -11.28
N GLY A 358 -40.27 7.71 -9.99
CA GLY A 358 -39.67 6.93 -8.89
C GLY A 358 -38.13 6.88 -8.95
N ASP A 359 -37.50 7.83 -9.63
CA ASP A 359 -36.07 7.91 -9.75
C ASP A 359 -35.41 8.22 -8.39
N THR A 360 -34.34 7.49 -8.06
CA THR A 360 -33.59 7.65 -6.81
C THR A 360 -32.17 8.15 -7.03
N ASN A 361 -31.90 8.67 -8.25
CA ASN A 361 -30.60 9.27 -8.55
C ASN A 361 -30.44 10.62 -7.80
N VAL A 362 -29.19 11.09 -7.69
CA VAL A 362 -28.83 12.28 -6.90
C VAL A 362 -29.60 13.53 -7.35
N THR A 363 -29.83 13.69 -8.64
CA THR A 363 -30.61 14.79 -9.23
C THR A 363 -32.08 14.73 -8.78
N ALA A 364 -32.68 13.54 -8.85
CA ALA A 364 -34.06 13.36 -8.42
C ALA A 364 -34.23 13.61 -6.92
N LEU A 365 -33.30 13.13 -6.10
CA LEU A 365 -33.28 13.39 -4.66
C LEU A 365 -33.11 14.88 -4.34
N ALA A 366 -32.28 15.62 -5.08
CA ALA A 366 -32.12 17.05 -4.92
C ALA A 366 -33.46 17.80 -5.20
N ILE A 367 -34.11 17.45 -6.31
CA ILE A 367 -35.41 18.00 -6.70
C ILE A 367 -36.48 17.64 -5.65
N GLN A 368 -36.53 16.38 -5.21
CA GLN A 368 -37.47 15.91 -4.23
C GLN A 368 -37.32 16.61 -2.87
N ASN A 369 -36.08 16.84 -2.44
CA ASN A 369 -35.80 17.52 -1.17
C ASN A 369 -36.20 19.00 -1.19
N GLU A 370 -35.98 19.70 -2.31
CA GLU A 370 -36.33 21.11 -2.47
C GLU A 370 -37.84 21.33 -2.61
N TYR A 371 -38.50 20.48 -3.39
CA TYR A 371 -39.91 20.63 -3.77
C TYR A 371 -40.85 19.59 -3.13
N LYS A 372 -40.53 19.03 -1.96
CA LYS A 372 -41.22 17.89 -1.34
C LYS A 372 -42.68 18.16 -0.94
N ASP A 373 -43.03 19.40 -0.63
CA ASP A 373 -44.33 19.76 -0.05
C ASP A 373 -45.31 20.36 -1.10
N LEU A 374 -45.08 20.10 -2.40
CA LEU A 374 -45.93 20.59 -3.49
C LEU A 374 -47.00 19.57 -3.90
N GLU A 375 -48.12 20.08 -4.45
CA GLU A 375 -49.20 19.26 -4.97
C GLU A 375 -48.82 18.61 -6.32
N ASP A 376 -49.23 17.35 -6.51
CA ASP A 376 -49.05 16.64 -7.75
C ASP A 376 -49.92 17.19 -8.89
N ILE A 377 -49.37 17.34 -10.07
CA ILE A 377 -50.11 17.58 -11.29
C ILE A 377 -50.58 16.24 -11.87
N PRO A 378 -51.88 16.10 -12.27
CA PRO A 378 -52.37 14.84 -12.83
C PRO A 378 -51.61 14.43 -14.10
N TYR A 379 -51.10 13.20 -14.14
CA TYR A 379 -50.31 12.66 -15.25
C TYR A 379 -50.90 11.33 -15.78
N PHE A 380 -50.49 10.91 -16.98
CA PHE A 380 -50.84 9.63 -17.60
C PHE A 380 -49.74 8.59 -17.49
N SER A 381 -48.50 8.97 -17.79
CA SER A 381 -47.38 8.06 -17.78
C SER A 381 -46.10 8.82 -17.46
N ALA A 382 -45.10 8.06 -17.01
CA ALA A 382 -43.79 8.61 -16.71
C ALA A 382 -42.69 7.73 -17.35
N LEU A 383 -41.62 8.37 -17.79
CA LEU A 383 -40.44 7.72 -18.31
C LEU A 383 -39.28 7.97 -17.36
N PRO A 384 -38.83 6.93 -16.61
CA PRO A 384 -37.71 7.06 -15.70
C PRO A 384 -36.40 7.38 -16.42
N PHE A 385 -35.45 7.98 -15.68
CA PHE A 385 -34.11 8.27 -16.17
C PHE A 385 -33.40 6.98 -16.63
N ASN A 386 -32.68 7.09 -17.74
CA ASN A 386 -31.80 6.03 -18.22
C ASN A 386 -30.47 6.66 -18.67
N SER A 387 -29.35 5.99 -18.35
CA SER A 387 -27.98 6.48 -18.63
C SER A 387 -27.67 6.61 -20.12
N GLU A 388 -28.37 5.86 -20.98
CA GLU A 388 -28.21 5.92 -22.43
C GLU A 388 -28.96 7.14 -23.01
N ARG A 389 -30.22 7.35 -22.61
CA ARG A 389 -31.03 8.48 -23.06
C ARG A 389 -30.71 9.80 -22.36
N LYS A 390 -30.23 9.73 -21.14
CA LYS A 390 -29.86 10.86 -20.26
C LYS A 390 -30.97 11.88 -20.03
N ILE A 391 -32.22 11.44 -20.15
CA ILE A 391 -33.42 12.21 -19.89
C ILE A 391 -34.41 11.42 -19.03
N SER A 392 -35.27 12.15 -18.32
CA SER A 392 -36.51 11.66 -17.72
C SER A 392 -37.68 12.47 -18.23
N ALA A 393 -38.89 11.91 -18.25
CA ALA A 393 -40.06 12.60 -18.74
C ALA A 393 -41.33 12.20 -18.01
N VAL A 394 -42.31 13.13 -17.97
CA VAL A 394 -43.64 12.85 -17.49
C VAL A 394 -44.68 13.40 -18.47
N MET A 395 -45.72 12.64 -18.75
CA MET A 395 -46.86 13.07 -19.58
C MET A 395 -48.01 13.48 -18.70
N LEU A 396 -48.31 14.77 -18.75
CA LEU A 396 -49.41 15.37 -17.99
C LEU A 396 -50.79 15.11 -18.66
N LYS A 397 -51.86 15.17 -17.91
CA LYS A 397 -53.21 14.99 -18.43
C LYS A 397 -53.70 16.13 -19.34
N ASP A 398 -53.03 17.26 -19.33
CA ASP A 398 -53.28 18.39 -20.23
C ASP A 398 -52.70 18.18 -21.64
N GLY A 399 -52.02 17.04 -21.87
CA GLY A 399 -51.44 16.68 -23.18
C GLY A 399 -49.99 17.12 -23.38
N ARG A 400 -49.37 17.80 -22.41
CA ARG A 400 -47.96 18.18 -22.42
C ARG A 400 -47.07 17.02 -21.96
N SER A 401 -45.98 16.78 -22.64
CA SER A 401 -44.90 15.87 -22.18
C SER A 401 -43.73 16.71 -21.73
N ILE A 402 -43.45 16.68 -20.45
CA ILE A 402 -42.32 17.41 -19.85
C ILE A 402 -41.10 16.53 -19.86
N VAL A 403 -39.99 17.03 -20.36
CA VAL A 403 -38.70 16.35 -20.45
C VAL A 403 -37.68 17.12 -19.62
N LEU A 404 -36.96 16.40 -18.77
CA LEU A 404 -35.83 16.92 -18.00
C LEU A 404 -34.55 16.20 -18.45
N GLY A 405 -33.51 16.97 -18.81
CA GLY A 405 -32.22 16.40 -19.22
C GLY A 405 -31.16 17.46 -19.44
N ALA A 406 -29.91 17.02 -19.72
CA ALA A 406 -28.85 17.94 -20.10
C ALA A 406 -29.16 18.53 -21.49
N ARG A 407 -28.70 19.74 -21.77
CA ARG A 407 -29.02 20.50 -22.98
C ARG A 407 -28.75 19.72 -24.28
N GLU A 408 -27.70 18.90 -24.30
CA GLU A 408 -27.32 18.12 -25.47
C GLU A 408 -28.32 16.99 -25.77
N PHE A 409 -29.16 16.58 -24.79
CA PHE A 409 -30.13 15.48 -24.91
C PHE A 409 -31.59 15.95 -24.99
N VAL A 410 -31.83 17.27 -24.86
CA VAL A 410 -33.14 17.89 -25.05
C VAL A 410 -33.08 18.79 -26.28
N PRO A 411 -33.46 18.30 -27.49
CA PRO A 411 -33.30 19.06 -28.72
C PRO A 411 -34.13 20.35 -28.73
N HIS A 412 -33.47 21.48 -28.97
CA HIS A 412 -34.10 22.81 -29.12
C HIS A 412 -33.29 23.69 -30.06
N LYS A 413 -33.84 24.83 -30.47
CA LYS A 413 -33.22 25.76 -31.44
C LYS A 413 -32.75 27.06 -30.83
N ASP A 414 -32.98 27.30 -29.55
CA ASP A 414 -32.71 28.58 -28.92
C ASP A 414 -31.25 28.70 -28.43
N LYS A 415 -30.40 29.31 -29.29
CA LYS A 415 -29.01 29.57 -28.98
C LYS A 415 -28.76 30.48 -27.78
N LYS A 416 -29.77 31.25 -27.33
CA LYS A 416 -29.64 32.10 -26.14
C LYS A 416 -29.63 31.24 -24.90
N ILE A 417 -30.44 30.18 -24.87
CA ILE A 417 -30.49 29.21 -23.78
C ILE A 417 -29.17 28.47 -23.70
N ASP A 418 -28.61 28.01 -24.84
CA ASP A 418 -27.28 27.36 -24.85
C ASP A 418 -26.21 28.26 -24.22
N LYS A 419 -26.14 29.52 -24.62
CA LYS A 419 -25.16 30.47 -24.07
C LYS A 419 -25.37 30.72 -22.59
N GLN A 420 -26.61 30.84 -22.13
CA GLN A 420 -26.94 30.99 -20.69
C GLN A 420 -26.54 29.74 -19.90
N CYS A 421 -26.77 28.55 -20.43
CA CYS A 421 -26.31 27.30 -19.82
C CYS A 421 -24.80 27.28 -19.72
N GLU A 422 -24.05 27.65 -20.76
CA GLU A 422 -22.59 27.73 -20.76
C GLU A 422 -22.05 28.72 -19.72
N GLU A 423 -22.66 29.86 -19.58
CA GLU A 423 -22.29 30.88 -18.58
C GLU A 423 -22.51 30.39 -17.13
N ILE A 424 -23.56 29.59 -16.90
CA ILE A 424 -23.84 28.97 -15.60
C ILE A 424 -22.88 27.80 -15.33
N GLU A 425 -22.67 26.93 -16.33
CA GLU A 425 -21.70 25.82 -16.24
C GLU A 425 -20.28 26.31 -15.99
N ALA A 426 -19.89 27.46 -16.54
CA ALA A 426 -18.59 28.09 -16.29
C ALA A 426 -18.37 28.50 -14.83
N GLN A 427 -19.45 28.62 -14.04
CA GLN A 427 -19.39 28.86 -12.59
C GLN A 427 -19.26 27.55 -11.77
N GLY A 428 -19.17 26.39 -12.42
CA GLY A 428 -19.08 25.09 -11.77
C GLY A 428 -20.42 24.48 -11.36
N LEU A 429 -21.52 25.05 -11.85
CA LEU A 429 -22.85 24.57 -11.59
C LEU A 429 -23.31 23.57 -12.67
N ARG A 430 -24.15 22.62 -12.31
CA ARG A 430 -24.73 21.68 -13.24
C ARG A 430 -26.07 22.19 -13.74
N VAL A 431 -26.24 22.15 -15.05
CA VAL A 431 -27.43 22.69 -15.71
C VAL A 431 -28.25 21.57 -16.34
N LEU A 432 -29.55 21.56 -16.08
CA LEU A 432 -30.52 20.75 -16.76
C LEU A 432 -31.59 21.64 -17.37
N VAL A 433 -32.01 21.31 -18.57
CA VAL A 433 -33.10 22.04 -19.25
C VAL A 433 -34.42 21.30 -19.09
N ILE A 434 -35.49 22.09 -18.95
CA ILE A 434 -36.85 21.61 -18.82
C ILE A 434 -37.56 21.96 -20.13
N GLY A 435 -37.87 20.92 -20.92
CA GLY A 435 -38.53 21.08 -22.21
C GLY A 435 -39.97 20.57 -22.23
N VAL A 436 -40.83 21.20 -23.00
CA VAL A 436 -42.16 20.71 -23.33
C VAL A 436 -42.14 20.10 -24.72
N HIS A 437 -42.54 18.84 -24.80
CA HIS A 437 -42.70 18.11 -26.06
C HIS A 437 -44.19 17.88 -26.35
N LYS A 438 -44.63 18.08 -27.60
CA LYS A 438 -46.05 18.01 -28.03
C LYS A 438 -46.60 16.61 -28.23
N LYS A 439 -45.72 15.60 -28.26
CA LYS A 439 -46.07 14.21 -28.45
C LYS A 439 -45.73 13.38 -27.22
N VAL A 440 -46.29 12.18 -27.14
CA VAL A 440 -45.94 11.20 -26.09
C VAL A 440 -44.47 10.81 -26.24
N VAL A 441 -43.73 10.92 -25.18
CA VAL A 441 -42.34 10.47 -25.11
C VAL A 441 -42.31 8.98 -24.78
N SER A 442 -41.81 8.16 -25.72
CA SER A 442 -41.64 6.73 -25.52
C SER A 442 -40.19 6.31 -25.60
N PRO A 443 -39.79 5.17 -25.03
CA PRO A 443 -38.41 4.67 -25.04
C PRO A 443 -37.83 4.47 -26.45
N GLU A 444 -38.67 4.27 -27.45
CA GLU A 444 -38.28 3.87 -28.81
C GLU A 444 -38.16 5.04 -29.78
N HIS A 445 -38.65 6.24 -29.43
CA HIS A 445 -38.64 7.38 -30.34
C HIS A 445 -37.59 8.43 -29.91
N LYS A 446 -36.80 8.88 -30.87
CA LYS A 446 -35.96 10.08 -30.71
C LYS A 446 -36.86 11.29 -30.45
N LEU A 447 -36.47 12.12 -29.48
CA LEU A 447 -37.11 13.40 -29.22
C LEU A 447 -36.97 14.30 -30.45
N ASP A 448 -38.11 14.86 -30.87
CA ASP A 448 -38.16 15.99 -31.78
C ASP A 448 -37.83 17.29 -30.99
N GLU A 449 -37.97 18.43 -31.65
CA GLU A 449 -37.73 19.74 -31.07
C GLU A 449 -38.65 19.99 -29.83
N CYS A 450 -38.02 20.35 -28.71
CA CYS A 450 -38.70 20.72 -27.48
C CYS A 450 -38.75 22.25 -27.29
N GLU A 451 -39.82 22.75 -26.74
CA GLU A 451 -39.89 24.12 -26.28
C GLU A 451 -39.37 24.23 -24.84
N ILE A 452 -38.31 24.98 -24.62
CA ILE A 452 -37.70 25.10 -23.29
C ILE A 452 -38.49 26.07 -22.45
N ILE A 453 -39.00 25.64 -21.30
CA ILE A 453 -39.76 26.40 -20.34
C ILE A 453 -38.93 26.88 -19.14
N GLY A 454 -37.81 26.22 -18.86
CA GLY A 454 -36.93 26.61 -17.78
C GLY A 454 -35.61 25.88 -17.76
N ILE A 455 -34.71 26.38 -16.90
CA ILE A 455 -33.42 25.78 -16.57
C ILE A 455 -33.40 25.48 -15.08
N LEU A 456 -33.09 24.24 -14.73
CA LEU A 456 -32.77 23.81 -13.38
C LEU A 456 -31.28 23.86 -13.15
N VAL A 457 -30.87 24.65 -12.17
CA VAL A 457 -29.46 24.81 -11.79
C VAL A 457 -29.22 24.05 -10.52
N LEU A 458 -28.25 23.15 -10.57
CA LEU A 458 -27.86 22.28 -9.45
C LEU A 458 -26.42 22.56 -9.03
N GLU A 459 -26.16 22.47 -7.75
CA GLU A 459 -24.84 22.62 -7.16
C GLU A 459 -24.37 21.32 -6.51
N ASP A 460 -23.17 20.88 -6.85
CA ASP A 460 -22.51 19.78 -6.15
C ASP A 460 -21.98 20.27 -4.79
N HIS A 461 -22.28 19.55 -3.72
CA HIS A 461 -21.77 19.91 -2.40
C HIS A 461 -20.29 19.55 -2.28
N ILE A 462 -19.41 20.58 -2.28
CA ILE A 462 -17.98 20.41 -2.05
C ILE A 462 -17.77 20.08 -0.58
N ARG A 463 -16.94 19.09 -0.27
CA ARG A 463 -16.61 18.72 1.11
C ARG A 463 -15.88 19.85 1.81
N ASP A 464 -16.19 20.10 3.07
CA ASP A 464 -15.58 21.17 3.89
C ASP A 464 -14.06 21.02 4.01
N ASP A 465 -13.56 19.81 3.98
CA ASP A 465 -12.15 19.45 4.12
C ASP A 465 -11.37 19.39 2.78
N ALA A 466 -12.05 19.54 1.64
CA ALA A 466 -11.43 19.41 0.32
C ALA A 466 -10.32 20.46 0.09
N ILE A 467 -10.56 21.71 0.42
CA ILE A 467 -9.62 22.83 0.23
C ILE A 467 -8.35 22.60 1.05
N SER A 468 -8.48 22.27 2.33
CA SER A 468 -7.35 22.05 3.22
C SER A 468 -6.50 20.87 2.80
N ASN A 469 -7.13 19.79 2.33
CA ASN A 469 -6.45 18.58 1.88
C ASN A 469 -5.69 18.80 0.56
N ILE A 470 -6.31 19.43 -0.42
CA ILE A 470 -5.67 19.76 -1.71
C ILE A 470 -4.45 20.64 -1.47
N LYS A 471 -4.59 21.71 -0.66
CA LYS A 471 -3.48 22.57 -0.28
C LYS A 471 -2.34 21.78 0.37
N TRP A 472 -2.66 20.89 1.32
CA TRP A 472 -1.67 20.05 1.97
C TRP A 472 -0.90 19.17 0.96
N PHE A 473 -1.59 18.57 0.00
CA PHE A 473 -0.95 17.74 -1.02
C PHE A 473 0.01 18.56 -1.88
N GLN A 474 -0.41 19.73 -2.35
CA GLN A 474 0.41 20.61 -3.20
C GLN A 474 1.64 21.14 -2.45
N GLU A 475 1.50 21.59 -1.20
CA GLU A 475 2.60 21.99 -0.33
C GLU A 475 3.59 20.83 -0.07
N ASN A 476 3.10 19.59 -0.07
CA ASN A 476 3.90 18.38 0.09
C ASN A 476 4.43 17.81 -1.24
N GLY A 477 4.30 18.57 -2.33
CA GLY A 477 4.86 18.25 -3.65
C GLY A 477 4.15 17.12 -4.37
N VAL A 478 2.87 16.91 -4.10
CA VAL A 478 1.98 16.00 -4.82
C VAL A 478 1.15 16.82 -5.81
N LYS A 479 1.28 16.53 -7.09
CA LYS A 479 0.47 17.15 -8.14
C LYS A 479 -0.93 16.55 -8.14
N ILE A 480 -1.94 17.40 -8.21
CA ILE A 480 -3.33 16.95 -8.31
C ILE A 480 -3.74 16.86 -9.78
N ARG A 481 -4.48 15.80 -10.12
CA ARG A 481 -5.19 15.65 -11.39
C ARG A 481 -6.65 15.33 -11.09
N ILE A 482 -7.58 15.97 -11.77
CA ILE A 482 -9.01 15.69 -11.61
C ILE A 482 -9.52 15.00 -12.88
N ILE A 483 -10.18 13.87 -12.71
CA ILE A 483 -10.65 13.03 -13.82
C ILE A 483 -12.15 12.79 -13.59
N SER A 484 -13.00 13.27 -14.48
CA SER A 484 -14.46 13.19 -14.34
C SER A 484 -15.17 12.86 -15.66
N GLY A 485 -16.32 12.23 -15.56
CA GLY A 485 -17.26 12.06 -16.68
C GLY A 485 -18.08 13.32 -17.01
N ASP A 486 -18.00 14.37 -16.18
CA ASP A 486 -18.74 15.61 -16.34
C ASP A 486 -18.06 16.56 -17.34
N SER A 487 -18.74 17.70 -17.64
CA SER A 487 -18.21 18.75 -18.50
C SER A 487 -16.87 19.28 -17.96
N PRO A 488 -15.83 19.41 -18.80
CA PRO A 488 -14.52 19.88 -18.34
C PRO A 488 -14.55 21.29 -17.78
N ILE A 489 -15.45 22.15 -18.28
CA ILE A 489 -15.63 23.52 -17.79
C ILE A 489 -16.13 23.51 -16.34
N SER A 490 -17.17 22.72 -16.06
CA SER A 490 -17.73 22.59 -14.70
C SER A 490 -16.71 21.98 -13.73
N VAL A 491 -15.96 20.97 -14.18
CA VAL A 491 -14.93 20.32 -13.37
C VAL A 491 -13.77 21.27 -13.08
N SER A 492 -13.33 22.08 -14.06
CA SER A 492 -12.29 23.09 -13.88
C SER A 492 -12.72 24.19 -12.91
N ALA A 493 -13.98 24.63 -12.98
CA ALA A 493 -14.52 25.64 -12.06
C ALA A 493 -14.52 25.11 -10.60
N ILE A 494 -14.91 23.85 -10.39
CA ILE A 494 -14.84 23.20 -9.06
C ILE A 494 -13.39 23.06 -8.61
N ALA A 495 -12.49 22.65 -9.52
CA ALA A 495 -11.06 22.52 -9.24
C ALA A 495 -10.44 23.85 -8.79
N ASN A 496 -10.79 24.96 -9.45
CA ASN A 496 -10.38 26.30 -9.05
C ASN A 496 -10.93 26.71 -7.67
N ARG A 497 -12.20 26.42 -7.40
CA ARG A 497 -12.85 26.71 -6.10
C ARG A 497 -12.16 25.98 -4.93
N VAL A 498 -11.66 24.76 -5.15
CA VAL A 498 -10.94 23.99 -4.13
C VAL A 498 -9.43 24.24 -4.11
N GLY A 499 -8.92 25.11 -5.01
CA GLY A 499 -7.54 25.56 -5.01
C GLY A 499 -6.54 24.61 -5.68
N VAL A 500 -6.96 23.87 -6.70
CA VAL A 500 -6.04 23.05 -7.50
C VAL A 500 -5.17 23.94 -8.38
N ASP A 501 -3.86 23.77 -8.30
CA ASP A 501 -2.89 24.49 -9.12
C ASP A 501 -3.11 24.19 -10.60
N GLU A 502 -3.06 25.20 -11.46
CA GLU A 502 -3.23 25.11 -12.91
C GLU A 502 -4.56 24.46 -13.36
N ALA A 503 -5.64 24.63 -12.58
CA ALA A 503 -6.94 24.06 -12.90
C ALA A 503 -7.55 24.57 -14.22
N GLU A 504 -7.06 25.69 -14.75
CA GLU A 504 -7.40 26.23 -16.07
C GLU A 504 -6.84 25.39 -17.23
N LYS A 505 -5.88 24.48 -16.98
CA LYS A 505 -5.42 23.50 -17.96
C LYS A 505 -6.38 22.32 -18.01
N PHE A 506 -7.53 22.50 -18.64
CA PHE A 506 -8.54 21.47 -18.77
C PHE A 506 -8.76 21.06 -20.23
N ILE A 507 -9.29 19.83 -20.42
CA ILE A 507 -9.61 19.28 -21.75
C ILE A 507 -10.81 18.35 -21.69
N SER A 508 -11.57 18.28 -22.79
CA SER A 508 -12.59 17.24 -23.03
C SER A 508 -11.96 16.06 -23.76
N LEU A 509 -12.18 14.86 -23.26
CA LEU A 509 -11.71 13.64 -23.90
C LEU A 509 -12.79 12.99 -24.78
N GLU A 510 -13.93 13.62 -24.95
CA GLU A 510 -15.02 13.12 -25.80
C GLU A 510 -14.55 12.92 -27.24
N GLY A 511 -14.68 11.69 -27.77
CA GLY A 511 -14.27 11.33 -29.13
C GLY A 511 -12.77 11.11 -29.33
N MET A 512 -11.91 11.32 -28.31
CA MET A 512 -10.48 11.06 -28.41
C MET A 512 -10.15 9.57 -28.32
N SER A 513 -9.22 9.13 -29.14
CA SER A 513 -8.64 7.79 -29.06
C SER A 513 -7.73 7.62 -27.85
N ILE A 514 -7.47 6.38 -27.44
CA ILE A 514 -6.60 6.06 -26.29
C ILE A 514 -5.18 6.59 -26.50
N ASP A 515 -4.64 6.55 -27.70
CA ASP A 515 -3.28 7.03 -27.99
C ASP A 515 -3.19 8.55 -27.88
N GLU A 516 -4.19 9.30 -28.37
CA GLU A 516 -4.27 10.75 -28.19
C GLU A 516 -4.36 11.12 -26.71
N VAL A 517 -5.16 10.40 -25.91
CA VAL A 517 -5.26 10.62 -24.46
C VAL A 517 -3.92 10.38 -23.77
N LYS A 518 -3.20 9.31 -24.12
CA LYS A 518 -1.87 9.03 -23.56
C LYS A 518 -0.85 10.14 -23.87
N ALA A 519 -0.91 10.71 -25.05
CA ALA A 519 0.01 11.77 -25.47
C ALA A 519 -0.14 13.05 -24.62
N ILE A 520 -1.36 13.41 -24.25
CA ILE A 520 -1.67 14.67 -23.56
C ILE A 520 -1.82 14.55 -22.03
N ALA A 521 -1.82 13.34 -21.49
CA ALA A 521 -2.13 13.08 -20.06
C ALA A 521 -1.22 13.85 -19.10
N ASN A 522 0.01 14.16 -19.48
CA ASN A 522 0.97 14.89 -18.64
C ASN A 522 0.83 16.42 -18.74
N GLU A 523 0.14 16.94 -19.76
CA GLU A 523 0.04 18.38 -20.06
C GLU A 523 -1.12 19.05 -19.32
N TYR A 524 -2.24 18.32 -19.15
CA TYR A 524 -3.48 18.83 -18.57
C TYR A 524 -3.64 18.42 -17.11
N VAL A 525 -4.41 19.23 -16.38
CA VAL A 525 -4.69 19.04 -14.94
C VAL A 525 -6.09 18.50 -14.72
N VAL A 526 -7.05 18.93 -15.53
CA VAL A 526 -8.46 18.58 -15.43
C VAL A 526 -8.91 17.91 -16.72
N PHE A 527 -9.48 16.72 -16.56
CA PHE A 527 -10.00 15.90 -17.66
C PHE A 527 -11.51 15.74 -17.49
N GLY A 528 -12.27 16.19 -18.49
CA GLY A 528 -13.74 16.06 -18.53
C GLY A 528 -14.22 15.11 -19.61
N ARG A 529 -15.47 14.63 -19.51
CA ARG A 529 -16.09 13.66 -20.45
C ARG A 529 -15.27 12.39 -20.63
N VAL A 530 -14.69 11.90 -19.55
CA VAL A 530 -13.73 10.78 -19.55
C VAL A 530 -14.46 9.44 -19.50
N SER A 531 -14.15 8.51 -20.40
CA SER A 531 -14.61 7.11 -20.34
C SER A 531 -13.75 6.29 -19.36
N PRO A 532 -14.24 5.11 -18.91
CA PRO A 532 -13.45 4.24 -18.01
C PRO A 532 -12.09 3.83 -18.61
N GLU A 533 -12.02 3.55 -19.91
CA GLU A 533 -10.80 3.18 -20.63
C GLU A 533 -9.83 4.37 -20.73
N GLN A 534 -10.36 5.57 -20.95
CA GLN A 534 -9.56 6.79 -20.97
C GLN A 534 -9.03 7.13 -19.57
N LYS A 535 -9.80 6.88 -18.49
CA LYS A 535 -9.29 6.98 -17.10
C LYS A 535 -8.08 6.07 -16.88
N GLN A 536 -8.15 4.83 -17.35
CA GLN A 536 -7.02 3.90 -17.29
C GLN A 536 -5.82 4.42 -18.09
N ALA A 537 -6.04 4.90 -19.31
CA ALA A 537 -4.97 5.39 -20.19
C ALA A 537 -4.22 6.59 -19.60
N ILE A 538 -4.92 7.53 -18.94
CA ILE A 538 -4.30 8.64 -18.22
C ILE A 538 -3.34 8.13 -17.14
N ILE A 539 -3.81 7.19 -16.30
CA ILE A 539 -2.98 6.64 -15.21
C ILE A 539 -1.76 5.91 -15.77
N GLU A 540 -1.94 5.09 -16.82
CA GLU A 540 -0.84 4.39 -17.48
C GLU A 540 0.19 5.35 -18.05
N SER A 541 -0.24 6.39 -18.77
CA SER A 541 0.65 7.39 -19.35
C SER A 541 1.45 8.15 -18.29
N LEU A 542 0.82 8.60 -17.20
CA LEU A 542 1.52 9.24 -16.09
C LEU A 542 2.60 8.32 -15.49
N LYS A 543 2.32 7.02 -15.36
CA LYS A 543 3.30 6.02 -14.88
C LYS A 543 4.43 5.80 -15.87
N GLU A 544 4.15 5.76 -17.17
CA GLU A 544 5.15 5.65 -18.24
C GLU A 544 6.11 6.84 -18.23
N HIS A 545 5.62 8.05 -17.90
CA HIS A 545 6.45 9.25 -17.68
C HIS A 545 7.22 9.21 -16.34
N GLY A 546 7.10 8.14 -15.55
CA GLY A 546 7.90 7.90 -14.33
C GLY A 546 7.29 8.47 -13.07
N HIS A 547 6.02 8.89 -13.09
CA HIS A 547 5.28 9.28 -11.90
C HIS A 547 4.84 8.06 -11.08
N THR A 548 4.72 8.26 -9.77
CA THR A 548 4.07 7.32 -8.85
C THR A 548 2.65 7.82 -8.59
N VAL A 549 1.68 7.13 -9.19
CA VAL A 549 0.31 7.61 -9.27
C VAL A 549 -0.57 6.95 -8.21
N ALA A 550 -1.21 7.78 -7.36
CA ALA A 550 -2.35 7.35 -6.57
C ALA A 550 -3.66 7.74 -7.26
N MET A 551 -4.68 6.89 -7.16
CA MET A 551 -6.02 7.14 -7.71
C MET A 551 -7.07 6.92 -6.64
N THR A 552 -7.99 7.89 -6.48
CA THR A 552 -9.21 7.72 -5.70
C THR A 552 -10.41 7.52 -6.63
N GLY A 553 -11.31 6.66 -6.25
CA GLY A 553 -12.56 6.46 -6.99
C GLY A 553 -13.57 5.68 -6.15
N ASP A 554 -14.86 5.88 -6.43
CA ASP A 554 -15.96 5.24 -5.73
C ASP A 554 -16.89 4.48 -6.68
N GLY A 555 -16.83 4.81 -7.97
CA GLY A 555 -17.70 4.27 -9.00
C GLY A 555 -17.17 2.99 -9.65
N VAL A 556 -18.08 2.34 -10.34
CA VAL A 556 -17.78 1.21 -11.22
C VAL A 556 -16.87 1.65 -12.38
N ASN A 557 -17.03 2.90 -12.83
CA ASN A 557 -16.26 3.50 -13.93
C ASN A 557 -14.77 3.70 -13.58
N ASP A 558 -14.41 3.62 -12.30
CA ASP A 558 -13.03 3.83 -11.83
C ASP A 558 -12.22 2.54 -11.74
N ILE A 559 -12.87 1.37 -11.84
CA ILE A 559 -12.26 0.07 -11.59
C ILE A 559 -11.00 -0.16 -12.43
N LEU A 560 -11.04 0.19 -13.71
CA LEU A 560 -9.90 0.02 -14.62
C LEU A 560 -8.72 0.90 -14.19
N ALA A 561 -8.98 2.16 -13.85
CA ALA A 561 -7.98 3.11 -13.35
C ALA A 561 -7.43 2.70 -11.98
N LEU A 562 -8.30 2.27 -11.05
CA LEU A 562 -7.90 1.78 -9.71
C LEU A 562 -6.97 0.57 -9.79
N LYS A 563 -7.18 -0.35 -10.75
CA LYS A 563 -6.33 -1.53 -10.95
C LYS A 563 -4.92 -1.20 -11.42
N VAL A 564 -4.76 -0.18 -12.24
CA VAL A 564 -3.45 0.17 -12.84
C VAL A 564 -2.67 1.17 -12.02
N ALA A 565 -3.31 1.89 -11.10
CA ALA A 565 -2.65 2.83 -10.19
C ALA A 565 -1.64 2.14 -9.27
N ASP A 566 -0.56 2.85 -8.88
CA ASP A 566 0.43 2.34 -7.92
C ASP A 566 -0.14 2.23 -6.51
N CYS A 567 -1.07 3.14 -6.18
CA CYS A 567 -1.88 3.08 -4.97
C CYS A 567 -3.32 3.47 -5.31
N SER A 568 -4.27 2.58 -5.08
CA SER A 568 -5.70 2.84 -5.30
C SER A 568 -6.45 2.92 -3.98
N ILE A 569 -7.37 3.87 -3.90
CA ILE A 569 -8.13 4.20 -2.70
C ILE A 569 -9.61 4.25 -3.06
N ALA A 570 -10.42 3.38 -2.45
CA ALA A 570 -11.88 3.43 -2.58
C ALA A 570 -12.54 4.05 -1.35
N MET A 571 -13.70 4.69 -1.57
CA MET A 571 -14.53 5.20 -0.48
C MET A 571 -15.52 4.13 -0.01
N ALA A 572 -15.90 4.14 1.27
CA ALA A 572 -16.87 3.18 1.81
C ALA A 572 -18.26 3.32 1.18
N SER A 573 -18.63 4.55 0.80
CA SER A 573 -19.86 4.85 0.05
C SER A 573 -19.85 4.33 -1.38
N GLY A 574 -18.68 4.01 -1.91
CA GLY A 574 -18.51 3.52 -3.29
C GLY A 574 -19.01 2.10 -3.51
N SER A 575 -18.99 1.68 -4.78
CA SER A 575 -19.38 0.33 -5.19
C SER A 575 -18.49 -0.74 -4.55
N ASP A 576 -19.07 -1.90 -4.26
CA ASP A 576 -18.32 -3.02 -3.71
C ASP A 576 -17.23 -3.50 -4.67
N ALA A 577 -17.48 -3.39 -5.97
CA ALA A 577 -16.49 -3.70 -6.99
C ALA A 577 -15.25 -2.80 -6.92
N ALA A 578 -15.43 -1.48 -6.73
CA ALA A 578 -14.31 -0.55 -6.53
C ALA A 578 -13.53 -0.86 -5.25
N LYS A 579 -14.24 -1.16 -4.13
CA LYS A 579 -13.61 -1.55 -2.87
C LYS A 579 -12.77 -2.81 -3.02
N ASN A 580 -13.27 -3.83 -3.73
CA ASN A 580 -12.58 -5.12 -3.88
C ASN A 580 -11.29 -5.05 -4.71
N VAL A 581 -11.17 -4.10 -5.63
CA VAL A 581 -9.98 -3.93 -6.46
C VAL A 581 -8.99 -2.94 -5.89
N SER A 582 -9.38 -2.14 -4.90
CA SER A 582 -8.54 -1.08 -4.34
C SER A 582 -7.56 -1.61 -3.29
N HIS A 583 -6.39 -0.97 -3.20
CA HIS A 583 -5.37 -1.30 -2.22
C HIS A 583 -5.73 -0.80 -0.81
N LEU A 584 -6.45 0.32 -0.74
CA LEU A 584 -6.93 0.97 0.48
C LEU A 584 -8.43 1.25 0.37
N VAL A 585 -9.14 1.13 1.49
CA VAL A 585 -10.56 1.51 1.57
C VAL A 585 -10.75 2.46 2.75
N SER A 586 -11.29 3.67 2.47
CA SER A 586 -11.66 4.63 3.50
C SER A 586 -13.03 4.25 4.08
N MET A 587 -13.05 3.71 5.31
CA MET A 587 -14.25 3.16 5.94
C MET A 587 -15.33 4.22 6.26
N ASN A 588 -14.92 5.46 6.43
CA ASN A 588 -15.80 6.58 6.78
C ASN A 588 -16.08 7.49 5.57
N SER A 589 -15.65 7.11 4.36
CA SER A 589 -15.69 7.96 3.17
C SER A 589 -15.13 9.37 3.41
N ASN A 590 -14.18 9.49 4.33
CA ASN A 590 -13.61 10.75 4.76
C ASN A 590 -12.32 11.03 3.98
N PHE A 591 -12.32 12.11 3.19
CA PHE A 591 -11.17 12.55 2.40
C PHE A 591 -10.06 13.16 3.28
N SER A 592 -10.42 13.73 4.47
CA SER A 592 -9.44 14.35 5.38
C SER A 592 -8.40 13.39 5.97
N VAL A 593 -8.65 12.10 5.90
CA VAL A 593 -7.71 11.08 6.38
C VAL A 593 -6.52 10.88 5.43
N LEU A 594 -6.64 11.24 4.15
CA LEU A 594 -5.61 10.96 3.13
C LEU A 594 -4.24 11.63 3.41
N PRO A 595 -4.14 12.90 3.82
CA PRO A 595 -2.87 13.50 4.22
C PRO A 595 -2.17 12.70 5.33
N GLU A 596 -2.92 12.24 6.32
CA GLU A 596 -2.38 11.44 7.42
C GLU A 596 -1.92 10.06 6.96
N VAL A 597 -2.62 9.48 5.99
CA VAL A 597 -2.29 8.17 5.39
C VAL A 597 -0.99 8.26 4.61
N VAL A 598 -0.79 9.33 3.82
CA VAL A 598 0.49 9.62 3.14
C VAL A 598 1.60 9.86 4.15
N GLY A 599 1.34 10.64 5.20
CA GLY A 599 2.28 10.87 6.29
C GLY A 599 2.72 9.58 6.97
N GLU A 600 1.80 8.67 7.25
CA GLU A 600 2.09 7.35 7.83
C GLU A 600 2.93 6.49 6.87
N GLY A 601 2.63 6.51 5.56
CA GLY A 601 3.44 5.85 4.55
C GLY A 601 4.89 6.38 4.53
N ARG A 602 5.06 7.71 4.53
CA ARG A 602 6.39 8.37 4.62
C ARG A 602 7.13 7.98 5.89
N ARG A 603 6.44 7.94 7.03
CA ARG A 603 7.00 7.49 8.30
C ARG A 603 7.55 6.08 8.20
N VAL A 604 6.78 5.15 7.67
CA VAL A 604 7.20 3.75 7.51
C VAL A 604 8.45 3.65 6.66
N VAL A 605 8.48 4.28 5.49
CA VAL A 605 9.62 4.20 4.56
C VAL A 605 10.87 4.86 5.14
N ASN A 606 10.75 6.08 5.68
CA ASN A 606 11.89 6.82 6.25
C ASN A 606 12.49 6.12 7.46
N ASN A 607 11.65 5.62 8.37
CA ASN A 607 12.13 4.89 9.54
C ASN A 607 12.80 3.58 9.13
N LEU A 608 12.24 2.88 8.14
CA LEU A 608 12.82 1.66 7.64
C LEU A 608 14.19 1.90 6.98
N GLN A 609 14.36 2.98 6.22
CA GLN A 609 15.66 3.35 5.65
C GLN A 609 16.71 3.58 6.75
N ARG A 610 16.35 4.29 7.83
CA ARG A 610 17.24 4.57 8.96
C ARG A 610 17.63 3.28 9.69
N THR A 611 16.68 2.42 9.99
CA THR A 611 16.92 1.17 10.70
C THR A 611 17.71 0.17 9.86
N CYS A 612 17.40 0.02 8.58
CA CYS A 612 18.17 -0.82 7.66
C CYS A 612 19.62 -0.34 7.52
N SER A 613 19.85 0.99 7.54
CA SER A 613 21.22 1.52 7.53
C SER A 613 22.02 1.07 8.74
N LEU A 614 21.45 1.07 9.97
CA LEU A 614 22.15 0.60 11.18
C LEU A 614 22.57 -0.88 11.08
N PHE A 615 21.65 -1.73 10.60
CA PHE A 615 21.98 -3.16 10.42
C PHE A 615 23.07 -3.38 9.39
N LEU A 616 23.02 -2.63 8.29
CA LEU A 616 23.96 -2.80 7.20
C LEU A 616 25.36 -2.30 7.55
N VAL A 617 25.51 -1.29 8.42
CA VAL A 617 26.80 -0.83 8.92
C VAL A 617 27.59 -1.99 9.54
N LYS A 618 26.98 -2.75 10.47
CA LYS A 618 27.62 -3.90 11.12
C LYS A 618 28.05 -4.96 10.10
N THR A 619 27.15 -5.27 9.18
CA THR A 619 27.41 -6.27 8.12
C THR A 619 28.59 -5.88 7.23
N LEU A 620 28.60 -4.63 6.77
CA LEU A 620 29.69 -4.11 5.94
C LEU A 620 31.03 -4.01 6.71
N PHE A 621 30.98 -3.56 7.98
CA PHE A 621 32.14 -3.55 8.87
C PHE A 621 32.74 -4.95 8.98
N ALA A 622 31.93 -5.95 9.37
CA ALA A 622 32.37 -7.31 9.59
C ALA A 622 32.93 -7.93 8.30
N ALA A 623 32.25 -7.73 7.16
CA ALA A 623 32.72 -8.24 5.88
C ALA A 623 34.05 -7.62 5.47
N THR A 624 34.17 -6.29 5.54
CA THR A 624 35.40 -5.58 5.15
C THR A 624 36.57 -5.94 6.09
N PHE A 625 36.32 -5.95 7.40
CA PHE A 625 37.35 -6.30 8.39
C PHE A 625 37.78 -7.76 8.26
N THR A 626 36.90 -8.69 7.92
CA THR A 626 37.21 -10.10 7.66
C THR A 626 38.07 -10.25 6.43
N ILE A 627 37.79 -9.52 5.35
CA ILE A 627 38.61 -9.54 4.14
C ILE A 627 40.02 -9.04 4.45
N ILE A 628 40.15 -7.93 5.20
CA ILE A 628 41.44 -7.39 5.62
C ILE A 628 42.18 -8.43 6.49
N SER A 629 41.50 -9.07 7.43
CA SER A 629 42.08 -10.11 8.27
C SER A 629 42.53 -11.33 7.46
N LEU A 630 41.76 -11.77 6.48
CA LEU A 630 42.17 -12.85 5.55
C LEU A 630 43.45 -12.50 4.80
N VAL A 631 43.52 -11.28 4.24
CA VAL A 631 44.74 -10.81 3.56
C VAL A 631 45.90 -10.79 4.54
N SER A 632 45.72 -10.27 5.75
CA SER A 632 46.75 -10.25 6.80
C SER A 632 47.28 -11.67 7.14
N MET A 633 46.36 -12.65 7.23
CA MET A 633 46.72 -14.05 7.52
C MET A 633 47.59 -14.70 6.44
N TRP A 634 47.46 -14.26 5.18
CA TRP A 634 48.31 -14.76 4.07
C TRP A 634 49.73 -14.23 4.17
N PHE A 635 49.93 -13.00 4.70
CA PHE A 635 51.26 -12.43 4.91
C PHE A 635 51.91 -12.83 6.25
N ASN A 636 51.07 -13.09 7.27
CA ASN A 636 51.51 -13.49 8.59
C ASN A 636 50.58 -14.59 9.14
N SER A 637 51.11 -15.84 9.17
CA SER A 637 50.38 -17.00 9.65
C SER A 637 49.95 -16.93 11.12
N GLN A 638 50.60 -16.08 11.93
CA GLN A 638 50.21 -15.85 13.34
C GLN A 638 48.96 -14.93 13.49
N SER A 639 48.59 -14.21 12.45
CA SER A 639 47.40 -13.38 12.47
C SER A 639 46.14 -14.23 12.54
N ASN A 640 45.13 -13.74 13.31
CA ASN A 640 43.78 -14.32 13.42
C ASN A 640 42.76 -13.24 13.20
N TYR A 641 41.51 -13.63 12.93
CA TYR A 641 40.39 -12.70 13.08
C TYR A 641 40.27 -12.32 14.55
N PRO A 642 40.42 -11.03 14.91
CA PRO A 642 40.60 -10.64 16.32
C PRO A 642 39.36 -10.64 17.14
N PHE A 643 38.17 -10.55 16.52
CA PHE A 643 36.91 -10.36 17.24
C PHE A 643 36.14 -11.67 17.38
N THR A 644 35.53 -11.83 18.55
CA THR A 644 34.56 -12.89 18.86
C THR A 644 33.12 -12.36 18.85
N PRO A 645 32.09 -13.20 18.86
CA PRO A 645 30.69 -12.73 18.93
C PRO A 645 30.45 -11.79 20.11
N ASN A 646 31.09 -12.04 21.26
CA ASN A 646 30.92 -11.26 22.49
C ASN A 646 31.29 -9.79 22.32
N ASN A 647 32.32 -9.51 21.52
CA ASN A 647 32.81 -8.14 21.32
C ASN A 647 31.79 -7.24 20.63
N MET A 648 30.83 -7.82 19.86
CA MET A 648 29.85 -7.08 19.08
C MET A 648 28.54 -6.82 19.82
N TYR A 649 28.29 -7.47 20.97
CA TYR A 649 26.97 -7.42 21.63
C TYR A 649 26.55 -6.04 22.11
N ILE A 650 27.46 -5.17 22.57
CA ILE A 650 27.10 -3.79 22.95
C ILE A 650 26.55 -3.06 21.72
N TRP A 651 27.26 -3.13 20.61
CA TRP A 651 26.80 -2.52 19.36
C TRP A 651 25.47 -3.12 18.89
N GLU A 652 25.39 -4.46 18.85
CA GLU A 652 24.23 -5.18 18.34
C GLU A 652 22.98 -4.99 19.21
N LEU A 653 23.11 -5.04 20.55
CA LEU A 653 21.96 -4.95 21.43
C LEU A 653 21.50 -3.50 21.61
N VAL A 654 22.44 -2.59 21.94
CA VAL A 654 22.10 -1.21 22.33
C VAL A 654 21.80 -0.35 21.10
N THR A 655 22.78 -0.18 20.22
CA THR A 655 22.64 0.79 19.12
C THR A 655 21.83 0.24 17.94
N ILE A 656 22.00 -1.05 17.61
CA ILE A 656 21.25 -1.64 16.49
C ILE A 656 19.90 -2.14 17.00
N GLY A 657 19.85 -3.04 17.99
CA GLY A 657 18.60 -3.71 18.41
C GLY A 657 17.61 -2.72 19.00
N ILE A 658 17.93 -2.16 20.18
CA ILE A 658 17.05 -1.22 20.87
C ILE A 658 16.91 0.08 20.08
N GLY A 659 18.01 0.63 19.56
CA GLY A 659 17.99 1.86 18.78
C GLY A 659 17.10 1.80 17.55
N SER A 660 17.23 0.73 16.74
CA SER A 660 16.41 0.56 15.54
C SER A 660 14.93 0.31 15.86
N LEU A 661 14.63 -0.42 16.94
CA LEU A 661 13.25 -0.67 17.36
C LEU A 661 12.54 0.66 17.65
N PHE A 662 13.13 1.51 18.50
CA PHE A 662 12.52 2.79 18.85
C PHE A 662 12.52 3.78 17.67
N LEU A 663 13.56 3.82 16.85
CA LEU A 663 13.55 4.62 15.62
C LEU A 663 12.45 4.19 14.64
N SER A 664 12.09 2.90 14.57
CA SER A 664 11.00 2.41 13.73
C SER A 664 9.62 2.93 14.12
N LEU A 665 9.43 3.27 15.40
CA LEU A 665 8.16 3.75 15.97
C LEU A 665 8.00 5.27 15.91
N GLN A 666 9.06 5.99 15.56
CA GLN A 666 9.13 7.45 15.58
C GLN A 666 8.20 8.10 14.54
N PRO A 667 7.57 9.26 14.83
CA PRO A 667 6.94 10.10 13.82
C PRO A 667 7.97 10.67 12.84
N ASN A 668 7.74 10.50 11.54
CA ASN A 668 8.62 11.04 10.50
C ASN A 668 7.85 11.19 9.18
N ASN A 669 7.33 12.39 8.94
CA ASN A 669 6.52 12.68 7.76
C ASN A 669 7.32 13.36 6.64
N GLU A 670 8.67 13.42 6.75
CA GLU A 670 9.53 14.04 5.75
C GLU A 670 9.33 13.39 4.36
N ARG A 671 9.41 14.20 3.31
CA ARG A 671 9.33 13.72 1.94
C ARG A 671 10.50 12.77 1.65
N ILE A 672 10.21 11.67 0.97
CA ILE A 672 11.22 10.69 0.55
C ILE A 672 12.05 11.30 -0.58
N LYS A 673 13.35 11.51 -0.34
CA LYS A 673 14.23 12.24 -1.28
C LYS A 673 15.02 11.33 -2.24
N ALA A 674 15.20 10.04 -1.93
CA ALA A 674 16.06 9.16 -2.71
C ALA A 674 15.50 7.74 -2.82
N ALA A 675 16.00 6.98 -3.80
CA ALA A 675 15.74 5.55 -3.91
C ALA A 675 16.15 4.82 -2.63
N PHE A 676 15.36 3.83 -2.22
CA PHE A 676 15.53 3.14 -0.94
C PHE A 676 16.94 2.58 -0.73
N LEU A 677 17.48 1.86 -1.73
CA LEU A 677 18.81 1.27 -1.67
C LEU A 677 19.92 2.35 -1.58
N ALA A 678 19.78 3.40 -2.37
CA ALA A 678 20.80 4.45 -2.42
C ALA A 678 20.92 5.16 -1.06
N ASN A 679 19.80 5.53 -0.45
CA ASN A 679 19.79 6.20 0.84
C ASN A 679 20.37 5.33 1.96
N ILE A 680 20.16 4.02 1.91
CA ILE A 680 20.78 3.09 2.86
C ILE A 680 22.28 3.01 2.63
N LEU A 681 22.76 2.82 1.39
CA LEU A 681 24.17 2.65 1.09
C LEU A 681 24.99 3.92 1.31
N THR A 682 24.47 5.09 0.94
CA THR A 682 25.17 6.38 1.14
C THR A 682 25.42 6.69 2.62
N ARG A 683 24.68 6.09 3.53
CA ARG A 683 24.85 6.23 4.99
C ARG A 683 25.65 5.08 5.60
N SER A 684 25.36 3.83 5.20
CA SER A 684 25.95 2.66 5.84
C SER A 684 27.39 2.39 5.39
N PHE A 685 27.73 2.62 4.12
CA PHE A 685 29.07 2.38 3.62
C PHE A 685 30.13 3.30 4.25
N PRO A 686 29.93 4.66 4.30
CA PRO A 686 30.86 5.55 4.99
C PRO A 686 31.00 5.24 6.49
N ALA A 687 29.88 4.89 7.14
CA ALA A 687 29.87 4.52 8.54
C ALA A 687 30.72 3.24 8.80
N ALA A 688 30.51 2.20 7.99
CA ALA A 688 31.26 0.96 8.11
C ALA A 688 32.76 1.19 7.84
N LEU A 689 33.08 1.95 6.80
CA LEU A 689 34.46 2.26 6.43
C LEU A 689 35.16 3.05 7.54
N SER A 690 34.50 4.06 8.14
CA SER A 690 35.07 4.81 9.27
C SER A 690 35.40 3.88 10.44
N GLN A 691 34.51 2.94 10.79
CA GLN A 691 34.73 1.98 11.88
C GLN A 691 35.89 1.03 11.58
N VAL A 692 36.01 0.56 10.33
CA VAL A 692 37.12 -0.27 9.90
C VAL A 692 38.46 0.48 10.04
N LEU A 693 38.53 1.72 9.57
CA LEU A 693 39.73 2.55 9.66
C LEU A 693 40.16 2.82 11.10
N ILE A 694 39.20 3.13 11.98
CA ILE A 694 39.43 3.36 13.40
C ILE A 694 40.00 2.11 14.07
N CYS A 695 39.34 0.95 13.88
CA CYS A 695 39.83 -0.29 14.47
C CYS A 695 41.20 -0.65 13.92
N PHE A 696 41.40 -0.53 12.60
CA PHE A 696 42.65 -0.90 11.94
C PHE A 696 43.81 -0.03 12.36
N THR A 697 43.61 1.23 12.72
CA THR A 697 44.64 2.11 13.27
C THR A 697 45.32 1.52 14.48
N PHE A 698 44.61 0.90 15.42
CA PHE A 698 45.23 0.26 16.58
C PHE A 698 46.12 -0.92 16.20
N PHE A 699 45.67 -1.75 15.24
CA PHE A 699 46.47 -2.87 14.74
C PHE A 699 47.73 -2.40 13.96
N ILE A 700 47.60 -1.29 13.19
CA ILE A 700 48.75 -0.67 12.52
C ILE A 700 49.76 -0.16 13.57
N VAL A 701 49.33 0.51 14.63
CA VAL A 701 50.22 1.00 15.67
C VAL A 701 50.91 -0.16 16.39
N SER A 702 50.17 -1.23 16.71
CA SER A 702 50.76 -2.44 17.31
C SER A 702 51.82 -3.05 16.42
N PHE A 703 51.57 -3.18 15.13
CA PHE A 703 52.49 -3.73 14.16
C PHE A 703 53.72 -2.82 13.96
N ALA A 704 53.51 -1.53 13.77
CA ALA A 704 54.57 -0.54 13.50
C ALA A 704 55.54 -0.39 14.68
N THR A 705 55.02 -0.59 15.92
CA THR A 705 55.90 -0.54 17.13
C THR A 705 56.42 -1.90 17.53
N GLY A 706 56.20 -2.97 16.74
CA GLY A 706 56.64 -4.33 17.09
C GLY A 706 56.01 -4.83 18.40
N GLY A 707 54.84 -4.33 18.78
CA GLY A 707 54.19 -4.64 20.07
C GLY A 707 54.76 -3.94 21.28
N GLN A 708 55.77 -3.06 21.15
CA GLN A 708 56.41 -2.40 22.32
C GLN A 708 55.55 -1.32 22.97
N PHE A 709 54.74 -0.60 22.15
CA PHE A 709 53.85 0.45 22.67
C PHE A 709 52.47 -0.09 23.05
N ILE A 710 51.89 -0.84 22.16
CA ILE A 710 50.64 -1.61 22.35
C ILE A 710 50.79 -2.99 21.71
N ASP A 711 50.55 -4.05 22.45
CA ASP A 711 50.50 -5.40 21.90
C ASP A 711 49.18 -5.69 21.19
N ILE A 712 49.03 -6.85 20.52
CA ILE A 712 47.86 -7.23 19.74
C ILE A 712 46.59 -7.30 20.62
N GLU A 713 46.69 -7.78 21.87
CA GLU A 713 45.55 -7.87 22.78
C GLU A 713 45.10 -6.48 23.25
N THR A 714 46.05 -5.56 23.49
CA THR A 714 45.74 -4.16 23.74
C THR A 714 45.06 -3.49 22.55
N ALA A 715 45.60 -3.69 21.35
CA ALA A 715 44.99 -3.17 20.10
C ALA A 715 43.59 -3.70 19.87
N LYS A 716 43.34 -4.99 20.14
CA LYS A 716 41.99 -5.60 20.11
C LYS A 716 41.06 -4.95 21.11
N THR A 717 41.49 -4.83 22.36
CA THR A 717 40.72 -4.21 23.45
C THR A 717 40.33 -2.76 23.12
N MET A 718 41.27 -1.96 22.65
CA MET A 718 41.04 -0.58 22.21
C MET A 718 40.12 -0.54 20.99
N GLY A 719 40.28 -1.44 20.05
CA GLY A 719 39.39 -1.58 18.90
C GLY A 719 37.94 -1.84 19.29
N ILE A 720 37.69 -2.75 20.25
CA ILE A 720 36.34 -3.06 20.75
C ILE A 720 35.67 -1.83 21.38
N ILE A 721 36.40 -1.11 22.22
CA ILE A 721 35.87 0.10 22.87
C ILE A 721 35.62 1.19 21.80
N ALA A 722 36.58 1.39 20.90
CA ALA A 722 36.48 2.43 19.87
C ALA A 722 35.32 2.20 18.89
N PHE A 723 35.10 0.97 18.40
CA PHE A 723 33.96 0.74 17.53
C PHE A 723 32.62 0.79 18.30
N SER A 724 32.59 0.41 19.57
CA SER A 724 31.41 0.58 20.41
C SER A 724 31.07 2.06 20.59
N LEU A 725 32.04 2.91 20.90
CA LEU A 725 31.87 4.37 20.98
C LEU A 725 31.49 4.96 19.61
N GLY A 726 32.14 4.53 18.55
CA GLY A 726 31.82 4.95 17.18
C GLY A 726 30.41 4.55 16.74
N SER A 727 29.86 3.45 17.28
CA SER A 727 28.46 3.09 17.02
C SER A 727 27.47 4.14 17.56
N PHE A 728 27.77 4.79 18.68
CA PHE A 728 26.97 5.92 19.20
C PHE A 728 27.11 7.17 18.33
N VAL A 729 28.28 7.40 17.71
CA VAL A 729 28.46 8.49 16.72
C VAL A 729 27.58 8.26 15.51
N ILE A 730 27.51 7.03 15.02
CA ILE A 730 26.63 6.65 13.92
C ILE A 730 25.14 6.84 14.31
N LEU A 731 24.78 6.38 15.51
CA LEU A 731 23.41 6.56 16.03
C LEU A 731 23.06 8.04 16.16
N PHE A 732 23.98 8.87 16.69
CA PHE A 732 23.83 10.33 16.78
C PHE A 732 23.49 10.93 15.40
N ARG A 733 24.25 10.58 14.38
CA ARG A 733 24.03 11.07 13.02
C ARG A 733 22.71 10.61 12.41
N ILE A 734 22.29 9.36 12.67
CA ILE A 734 21.03 8.81 12.21
C ILE A 734 19.84 9.47 12.93
N CYS A 735 20.01 9.91 14.17
CA CYS A 735 19.00 10.66 14.90
C CYS A 735 18.82 12.10 14.41
N MET A 736 19.72 12.64 13.59
CA MET A 736 19.59 14.00 13.05
C MET A 736 18.50 14.08 11.95
N PRO A 737 17.77 15.22 11.84
CA PRO A 737 17.70 16.33 12.79
C PRO A 737 17.06 15.89 14.12
N PHE A 738 17.54 16.47 15.23
CA PHE A 738 17.04 16.12 16.55
C PHE A 738 15.67 16.74 16.82
N ASP A 739 14.80 15.93 17.40
CA ASP A 739 13.58 16.29 18.11
C ASP A 739 13.65 15.79 19.56
N ILE A 740 12.71 16.14 20.39
CA ILE A 740 12.66 15.72 21.80
C ILE A 740 12.74 14.19 21.95
N TYR A 741 12.03 13.46 21.09
CA TYR A 741 12.03 11.99 21.11
C TYR A 741 13.41 11.43 20.78
N ARG A 742 14.08 11.95 19.73
CA ARG A 742 15.42 11.48 19.29
C ARG A 742 16.51 11.83 20.31
N VAL A 743 16.41 13.01 20.93
CA VAL A 743 17.32 13.38 22.02
C VAL A 743 17.15 12.42 23.20
N ALA A 744 15.92 12.21 23.65
CA ALA A 744 15.64 11.29 24.75
C ALA A 744 16.10 9.86 24.44
N LEU A 745 15.82 9.37 23.22
CA LEU A 745 16.27 8.07 22.77
C LEU A 745 17.80 7.95 22.77
N PHE A 746 18.49 8.93 22.16
CA PHE A 746 19.94 8.91 22.08
C PHE A 746 20.59 8.93 23.46
N VAL A 747 20.16 9.85 24.33
CA VAL A 747 20.69 9.96 25.71
C VAL A 747 20.43 8.67 26.48
N SER A 748 19.22 8.12 26.41
CA SER A 748 18.88 6.85 27.08
C SER A 748 19.77 5.69 26.61
N LEU A 749 20.03 5.58 25.31
CA LEU A 749 20.87 4.52 24.75
C LEU A 749 22.35 4.68 25.15
N VAL A 750 22.85 5.92 25.21
CA VAL A 750 24.20 6.20 25.74
C VAL A 750 24.30 5.78 27.20
N ILE A 751 23.32 6.13 28.04
CA ILE A 751 23.27 5.74 29.45
C ILE A 751 23.24 4.21 29.57
N ILE A 752 22.40 3.52 28.81
CA ILE A 752 22.32 2.04 28.78
C ILE A 752 23.68 1.45 28.38
N GLY A 753 24.35 2.00 27.38
CA GLY A 753 25.68 1.55 26.94
C GLY A 753 26.72 1.73 28.06
N CYS A 754 26.71 2.87 28.73
CA CYS A 754 27.59 3.10 29.89
C CYS A 754 27.31 2.11 31.06
N ILE A 755 26.04 1.80 31.30
CA ILE A 755 25.65 0.79 32.31
C ILE A 755 26.17 -0.60 31.93
N PHE A 756 26.08 -0.99 30.64
CA PHE A 756 26.62 -2.26 30.18
C PHE A 756 28.14 -2.35 30.33
N PHE A 757 28.88 -1.27 30.01
CA PHE A 757 30.31 -1.22 30.25
C PHE A 757 30.64 -1.29 31.74
N ALA A 758 29.89 -0.59 32.60
CA ALA A 758 30.08 -0.64 34.04
C ALA A 758 29.81 -2.03 34.64
N ILE A 759 28.72 -2.68 34.20
CA ILE A 759 28.40 -4.06 34.62
C ILE A 759 29.52 -5.01 34.16
N ASP A 760 30.00 -4.88 32.93
CA ASP A 760 31.09 -5.70 32.42
C ASP A 760 32.37 -5.51 33.25
N ARG A 761 32.74 -4.26 33.52
CA ARG A 761 33.96 -3.91 34.29
C ARG A 761 33.89 -4.32 35.78
N PHE A 762 32.75 -4.11 36.45
CA PHE A 762 32.67 -4.25 37.93
C PHE A 762 32.05 -5.59 38.34
N VAL A 763 31.24 -6.24 37.50
CA VAL A 763 30.57 -7.50 37.84
C VAL A 763 31.19 -8.69 37.08
N PHE A 764 31.27 -8.63 35.76
CA PHE A 764 31.73 -9.77 34.96
C PHE A 764 33.26 -9.90 34.92
N TYR A 765 33.99 -8.81 34.77
CA TYR A 765 35.44 -8.80 34.67
C TYR A 765 36.13 -9.49 35.87
N PRO A 766 35.78 -9.23 37.15
CA PRO A 766 36.38 -9.92 38.27
C PRO A 766 36.00 -11.42 38.33
N ASN A 767 34.80 -11.79 37.85
CA ASN A 767 34.27 -13.14 37.96
C ASN A 767 34.61 -14.05 36.77
N LEU A 768 35.09 -13.49 35.66
CA LEU A 768 35.45 -14.20 34.42
C LEU A 768 36.95 -14.14 34.12
N ASN A 769 37.78 -14.33 35.14
CA ASN A 769 39.25 -14.40 35.01
C ASN A 769 39.88 -13.19 34.29
N GLY A 770 39.34 -11.99 34.50
CA GLY A 770 39.92 -10.75 33.95
C GLY A 770 39.67 -10.46 32.48
N THR A 771 38.63 -11.02 31.87
CA THR A 771 38.28 -10.73 30.47
C THR A 771 36.87 -10.20 30.24
N GLY A 772 36.04 -10.05 31.29
CA GLY A 772 34.65 -9.59 31.15
C GLY A 772 33.76 -10.44 30.26
N PHE A 773 32.45 -10.14 30.20
CA PHE A 773 31.49 -10.79 29.28
C PHE A 773 31.74 -10.40 27.81
N PHE A 774 32.10 -9.13 27.58
CA PHE A 774 32.42 -8.61 26.25
C PHE A 774 33.86 -8.90 25.81
N GLN A 775 34.59 -9.67 26.62
CA GLN A 775 35.98 -10.02 26.39
C GLN A 775 36.89 -8.78 26.25
N ILE A 776 36.64 -7.76 27.09
CA ILE A 776 37.44 -6.55 27.19
C ILE A 776 38.41 -6.70 28.37
N ASN A 777 39.69 -6.64 28.13
CA ASN A 777 40.72 -6.64 29.18
C ASN A 777 41.03 -5.20 29.57
N TYR A 778 40.29 -4.66 30.52
CA TYR A 778 40.41 -3.27 30.96
C TYR A 778 41.80 -2.92 31.56
N ASN A 779 42.53 -3.89 32.08
CA ASN A 779 43.84 -3.65 32.66
C ASN A 779 44.94 -3.36 31.62
N LEU A 780 44.70 -3.69 30.34
CA LEU A 780 45.64 -3.36 29.28
C LEU A 780 45.60 -1.86 28.88
N ILE A 781 44.56 -1.13 29.29
CA ILE A 781 44.45 0.31 29.08
C ILE A 781 45.03 0.98 30.33
N ASN A 782 46.20 1.54 30.21
CA ASN A 782 46.98 2.12 31.31
C ASN A 782 47.32 3.59 31.04
N GLY A 783 48.00 4.24 31.98
CA GLY A 783 48.39 5.65 31.89
C GLY A 783 49.19 6.05 30.67
N ASN A 784 49.84 5.07 29.98
CA ASN A 784 50.71 5.34 28.83
C ASN A 784 49.99 5.24 27.47
N ASN A 785 48.88 4.53 27.40
CA ASN A 785 48.22 4.24 26.13
C ASN A 785 46.75 4.73 26.01
N TRP A 786 46.08 5.13 27.11
CA TRP A 786 44.68 5.58 27.11
C TRP A 786 44.43 6.77 26.20
N TRP A 787 45.37 7.66 26.02
CA TRP A 787 45.26 8.83 25.17
C TRP A 787 45.10 8.46 23.71
N LEU A 788 45.72 7.36 23.26
CA LEU A 788 45.57 6.86 21.89
C LEU A 788 44.14 6.45 21.60
N LEU A 789 43.46 5.81 22.58
CA LEU A 789 42.07 5.47 22.50
C LEU A 789 41.21 6.73 22.33
N LEU A 790 41.46 7.78 23.16
CA LEU A 790 40.72 9.05 23.06
C LEU A 790 40.94 9.75 21.72
N VAL A 791 42.18 9.85 21.26
CA VAL A 791 42.49 10.54 19.99
C VAL A 791 41.84 9.82 18.83
N VAL A 792 42.03 8.51 18.71
CA VAL A 792 41.48 7.71 17.58
C VAL A 792 39.96 7.71 17.63
N SER A 793 39.33 7.58 18.81
CA SER A 793 37.88 7.64 18.95
C SER A 793 37.32 9.03 18.60
N SER A 794 38.01 10.11 18.95
CA SER A 794 37.59 11.48 18.60
C SER A 794 37.68 11.75 17.10
N VAL A 795 38.68 11.20 16.42
CA VAL A 795 38.83 11.29 14.95
C VAL A 795 37.67 10.59 14.23
N SER A 796 36.99 9.64 14.87
CA SER A 796 35.85 8.96 14.29
C SER A 796 34.73 9.89 13.81
N ILE A 797 34.50 10.99 14.53
CA ILE A 797 33.42 11.96 14.24
C ILE A 797 33.69 12.69 12.91
N PRO A 798 34.78 13.45 12.74
CA PRO A 798 35.05 14.15 11.48
C PRO A 798 35.30 13.18 10.32
N LEU A 799 35.91 12.03 10.57
CA LEU A 799 36.13 11.02 9.56
C LEU A 799 34.81 10.50 8.97
N TYR A 800 33.86 10.12 9.82
CA TYR A 800 32.56 9.64 9.37
C TYR A 800 31.78 10.73 8.62
N ILE A 801 31.71 11.95 9.17
CA ILE A 801 31.00 13.08 8.52
C ILE A 801 31.63 13.40 7.16
N GLY A 802 32.96 13.39 7.07
CA GLY A 802 33.68 13.62 5.82
C GLY A 802 33.35 12.55 4.77
N LEU A 803 33.44 11.29 5.13
CA LEU A 803 33.13 10.16 4.25
C LEU A 803 31.65 10.15 3.82
N GLU A 804 30.72 10.45 4.74
CA GLU A 804 29.30 10.57 4.43
C GLU A 804 29.06 11.71 3.42
N THR A 805 29.67 12.88 3.64
CA THR A 805 29.53 14.03 2.75
C THR A 805 30.05 13.73 1.35
N ILE A 806 31.19 13.05 1.26
CA ILE A 806 31.74 12.59 -0.03
C ILE A 806 30.79 11.61 -0.71
N SER A 807 30.26 10.63 0.04
CA SER A 807 29.35 9.62 -0.49
C SER A 807 28.05 10.23 -1.03
N VAL A 808 27.46 11.20 -0.31
CA VAL A 808 26.25 11.92 -0.75
C VAL A 808 26.55 12.75 -2.00
N ARG A 809 27.65 13.48 -2.02
CA ARG A 809 28.07 14.28 -3.21
C ARG A 809 28.32 13.42 -4.44
N LEU A 810 28.97 12.28 -4.27
CA LEU A 810 29.18 11.32 -5.37
C LEU A 810 27.86 10.77 -5.90
N TYR A 811 26.93 10.47 -4.99
CA TYR A 811 25.60 10.02 -5.39
C TYR A 811 24.85 11.10 -6.20
N ASP A 812 24.76 12.31 -5.67
CA ASP A 812 23.98 13.41 -6.27
C ASP A 812 24.61 13.91 -7.59
N ASN A 813 25.93 14.05 -7.65
CA ASN A 813 26.60 14.66 -8.78
C ASN A 813 27.00 13.65 -9.89
N VAL A 814 27.14 12.37 -9.57
CA VAL A 814 27.62 11.36 -10.54
C VAL A 814 26.54 10.34 -10.86
N ILE A 815 25.91 9.75 -9.84
CA ILE A 815 25.00 8.61 -10.05
C ILE A 815 23.63 9.06 -10.55
N VAL A 816 23.07 10.13 -9.96
CA VAL A 816 21.74 10.65 -10.33
C VAL A 816 21.72 11.18 -11.77
N PRO A 817 22.65 12.06 -12.21
CA PRO A 817 22.67 12.55 -13.58
C PRO A 817 22.87 11.44 -14.62
N HIS A 818 23.69 10.42 -14.29
CA HIS A 818 23.87 9.25 -15.18
C HIS A 818 22.62 8.41 -15.34
N LYS A 819 21.82 8.27 -14.28
CA LYS A 819 20.53 7.58 -14.34
C LYS A 819 19.49 8.37 -15.13
N GLU A 820 19.44 9.68 -14.97
CA GLU A 820 18.56 10.55 -15.74
C GLU A 820 18.93 10.55 -17.23
N LYS A 821 20.20 10.68 -17.57
CA LYS A 821 20.66 10.53 -18.96
C LYS A 821 20.33 9.18 -19.57
N ARG A 822 20.44 8.09 -18.83
CA ARG A 822 20.03 6.75 -19.30
C ARG A 822 18.52 6.61 -19.46
N LYS A 823 17.69 7.31 -18.67
CA LYS A 823 16.24 7.35 -18.85
C LYS A 823 15.86 8.12 -20.12
N VAL A 824 16.48 9.29 -20.36
CA VAL A 824 16.27 10.08 -21.56
C VAL A 824 16.67 9.30 -22.81
N LEU A 825 17.86 8.69 -22.83
CA LEU A 825 18.31 7.86 -23.96
C LEU A 825 17.48 6.60 -24.20
N LYS A 826 16.79 6.07 -23.18
CA LYS A 826 15.85 4.97 -23.37
C LYS A 826 14.52 5.45 -23.93
N ASN A 827 14.09 6.65 -23.62
CA ASN A 827 12.86 7.23 -24.14
C ASN A 827 13.01 7.80 -25.56
N GLU A 828 14.26 8.13 -25.99
CA GLU A 828 14.57 8.55 -27.36
C GLU A 828 14.72 7.37 -28.33
N ASN A 829 14.82 6.12 -27.84
CA ASN A 829 14.91 4.90 -28.63
C ASN A 829 13.59 4.08 -28.66
N PHE A 830 12.49 4.67 -28.26
CA PHE A 830 11.10 4.21 -28.47
C PHE A 830 10.31 5.31 -29.20
#